data_0323b428e286f116bbcb61305a012dd8
#
_entry.id   0323b428e286f116bbcb61305a012dd8
#
_cell.length_a   1.000
_cell.length_b   1.000
_cell.length_c   1.000
_cell.angle_alpha   90.00
_cell.angle_beta   90.00
_cell.angle_gamma   90.00
#
_symmetry.space_group_name_H-M   'P 1'
#
loop_
_entity.id
_entity.type
_entity.pdbx_description
1 polymer ?
#
loop_
_entity_poly.entity_id
_entity_poly.type
_entity_poly.pdbx_seq_one_letter_code
_entity_poly.pdbx_strand_id
1 'polypeptide(L)'
;MAAVKSRVVGLACVLVVVVVSAVVVVMLRPGARACERIALQVSSSTEKASGVPESPKAMDEIVSAYHASGRRFGLADGGRGCADISLTALTSGTAARALATNWTGRTGELRRPDVWLPTSSAWVSLLRHENPAAAPAPGPAESLARSPLVLAMPRSKAVAFQEGLEAAGVRFDWSLLDRFVVDGKPLRWGQDGLLSRGRKEWKGFALTKDDPVESTSGLFALIAVAQAAAAGRVPDAAVPEYLRRIERLVPGVIDPDGTQMMRGLRFEARCGSPDWGGTTSAVIIQESLMYQYDTDNLGGAPNPRTPCRSGIAGTPEDLVPFYAETNWVMDHPFVRLPGISDDQRRAADDLLAFIRTEPSRRFLAAAGLRDANGDRFPAGGLTDLNSRMGADVLPQRSTATAPDLDGAAIAGIRDRWLASRRPVHLMVAIDESGTMSEPGSIRGKNRMGEVRDALRRAQGWLGRNDEFAIVGFAARSRKNGGTKGPDPVDLCRTVCTGPATWQPFDEARFTAAATGLAVRKYDNDTPLYQAILGAQQRVAARKKAAGRDGADDIYAVVVMTDGKDDYWDQSVREVLDNPRADVAAVPVYPVCVCADEAQAAPLQQILRATTDEEDLQVDVTKSLSAAFAAAFASAVRPSFRAKLGG
;
A
#
# COMPACT_ATOMS: atom_id res chain seq x y z
N MET A 1 -64.40 -4.96 49.51
CA MET A 1 -63.37 -4.02 49.10
C MET A 1 -62.08 -4.04 49.96
N ALA A 2 -62.09 -4.45 51.20
CA ALA A 2 -60.91 -4.51 52.10
C ALA A 2 -59.93 -5.64 51.76
N ALA A 3 -60.40 -6.82 51.30
CA ALA A 3 -59.54 -7.99 51.03
C ALA A 3 -58.67 -7.84 49.74
N VAL A 4 -59.07 -6.97 48.79
CA VAL A 4 -58.27 -6.75 47.56
C VAL A 4 -57.12 -5.76 47.83
N LYS A 5 -57.29 -4.79 48.72
CA LYS A 5 -56.20 -3.86 49.10
C LYS A 5 -55.04 -4.53 49.85
N SER A 6 -55.35 -5.54 50.68
CA SER A 6 -54.28 -6.25 51.43
C SER A 6 -53.41 -7.12 50.54
N ARG A 7 -53.96 -7.74 49.49
CA ARG A 7 -53.16 -8.52 48.52
C ARG A 7 -52.28 -7.69 47.62
N VAL A 8 -52.73 -6.50 47.22
CA VAL A 8 -51.93 -5.58 46.39
C VAL A 8 -50.73 -4.99 47.19
N VAL A 9 -50.96 -4.67 48.47
CA VAL A 9 -49.84 -4.17 49.33
C VAL A 9 -48.83 -5.29 49.62
N GLY A 10 -49.28 -6.53 49.85
CA GLY A 10 -48.40 -7.66 50.03
C GLY A 10 -47.53 -7.98 48.76
N LEU A 11 -48.15 -7.88 47.57
CA LEU A 11 -47.41 -8.10 46.33
C LEU A 11 -46.40 -6.98 46.02
N ALA A 12 -46.74 -5.73 46.35
CA ALA A 12 -45.82 -4.60 46.19
C ALA A 12 -44.61 -4.69 47.16
N CYS A 13 -44.82 -5.11 48.39
CA CYS A 13 -43.74 -5.33 49.36
C CYS A 13 -42.81 -6.45 48.96
N VAL A 14 -43.34 -7.56 48.41
CA VAL A 14 -42.52 -8.69 47.89
C VAL A 14 -41.73 -8.28 46.70
N LEU A 15 -42.30 -7.49 45.76
CA LEU A 15 -41.60 -6.99 44.60
C LEU A 15 -40.46 -6.03 44.97
N VAL A 16 -40.69 -5.11 45.94
CA VAL A 16 -39.66 -4.21 46.42
C VAL A 16 -38.53 -4.97 47.15
N VAL A 17 -38.85 -6.00 47.95
CA VAL A 17 -37.82 -6.83 48.59
C VAL A 17 -37.03 -7.64 47.57
N VAL A 18 -37.65 -8.19 46.51
CA VAL A 18 -36.96 -8.90 45.42
C VAL A 18 -36.09 -7.94 44.62
N VAL A 19 -36.56 -6.76 44.30
CA VAL A 19 -35.75 -5.75 43.58
C VAL A 19 -34.60 -5.23 44.43
N VAL A 20 -34.83 -4.95 45.73
CA VAL A 20 -33.76 -4.52 46.64
C VAL A 20 -32.76 -5.66 46.84
N SER A 21 -33.21 -6.93 46.98
CA SER A 21 -32.32 -8.08 47.09
C SER A 21 -31.52 -8.30 45.77
N ALA A 22 -32.13 -8.12 44.64
CA ALA A 22 -31.45 -8.21 43.34
C ALA A 22 -30.40 -7.07 43.16
N VAL A 23 -30.74 -5.85 43.56
CA VAL A 23 -29.82 -4.68 43.54
C VAL A 23 -28.68 -4.88 44.54
N VAL A 24 -28.98 -5.39 45.75
CA VAL A 24 -27.95 -5.69 46.76
C VAL A 24 -27.07 -6.89 46.32
N VAL A 25 -27.61 -7.90 45.69
CA VAL A 25 -26.81 -9.01 45.12
C VAL A 25 -25.95 -8.53 43.93
N VAL A 26 -26.43 -7.58 43.12
CA VAL A 26 -25.61 -6.93 42.07
C VAL A 26 -24.53 -6.01 42.68
N MET A 27 -24.83 -5.33 43.79
CA MET A 27 -23.83 -4.52 44.51
C MET A 27 -22.89 -5.32 45.43
N LEU A 28 -23.29 -6.52 45.85
CA LEU A 28 -22.47 -7.40 46.69
C LEU A 28 -21.76 -8.51 45.90
N ARG A 29 -21.89 -8.54 44.58
CA ARG A 29 -20.89 -9.27 43.79
C ARG A 29 -19.55 -8.68 44.16
N PRO A 30 -18.59 -9.47 44.74
CA PRO A 30 -17.26 -8.92 45.01
C PRO A 30 -16.80 -8.36 43.72
N GLY A 31 -16.72 -7.04 43.66
CA GLY A 31 -16.41 -6.31 42.44
C GLY A 31 -15.19 -6.97 41.83
N ALA A 32 -15.34 -7.44 40.62
CA ALA A 32 -14.18 -7.88 39.86
C ALA A 32 -13.18 -6.73 40.05
N ARG A 33 -12.15 -6.94 40.91
CA ARG A 33 -11.21 -5.89 41.29
C ARG A 33 -10.80 -5.25 39.97
N ALA A 34 -11.16 -3.96 39.81
CA ALA A 34 -10.89 -3.24 38.58
C ALA A 34 -9.40 -3.40 38.30
N CYS A 35 -9.06 -3.93 37.14
CA CYS A 35 -7.66 -3.99 36.72
C CYS A 35 -7.25 -2.59 36.26
N GLU A 36 -6.01 -2.22 36.47
CA GLU A 36 -5.41 -1.05 35.88
C GLU A 36 -5.31 -1.22 34.37
N ARG A 37 -5.81 -0.25 33.61
CA ARG A 37 -5.75 -0.30 32.15
C ARG A 37 -4.37 0.16 31.67
N ILE A 38 -3.65 -0.74 31.05
CA ILE A 38 -2.36 -0.46 30.42
C ILE A 38 -2.57 -0.29 28.92
N ALA A 39 -2.43 0.96 28.46
CA ALA A 39 -2.55 1.28 27.03
C ALA A 39 -1.38 0.65 26.27
N LEU A 40 -1.69 -0.11 25.21
CA LEU A 40 -0.73 -0.77 24.35
C LEU A 40 -1.01 -0.45 22.87
N GLN A 41 -0.11 0.30 22.24
CA GLN A 41 -0.21 0.62 20.82
C GLN A 41 0.45 -0.50 20.00
N VAL A 42 -0.32 -1.13 19.12
CA VAL A 42 0.15 -2.21 18.26
C VAL A 42 0.05 -1.79 16.81
N SER A 43 1.15 -1.88 16.07
CA SER A 43 1.15 -1.73 14.61
C SER A 43 1.31 -3.09 13.94
N SER A 44 0.43 -3.43 13.04
CA SER A 44 0.47 -4.68 12.26
C SER A 44 0.44 -4.39 10.77
N SER A 45 1.06 -5.27 10.00
CA SER A 45 1.03 -5.21 8.54
C SER A 45 -0.36 -5.49 7.99
N THR A 46 -0.63 -4.92 6.82
CA THR A 46 -1.97 -4.81 6.20
C THR A 46 -2.58 -6.15 5.77
N GLU A 47 -1.78 -7.17 5.56
CA GLU A 47 -2.30 -8.53 5.29
C GLU A 47 -2.89 -9.20 6.55
N LYS A 48 -2.49 -8.77 7.76
CA LYS A 48 -2.96 -9.29 9.04
C LYS A 48 -3.97 -8.38 9.74
N ALA A 49 -3.93 -7.09 9.49
CA ALA A 49 -4.81 -6.10 10.09
C ALA A 49 -5.44 -5.20 9.05
N SER A 50 -6.73 -4.90 9.21
CA SER A 50 -7.43 -3.97 8.31
C SER A 50 -7.55 -2.57 8.90
N GLY A 51 -7.64 -2.47 10.22
CA GLY A 51 -7.99 -1.25 10.92
C GLY A 51 -9.42 -0.77 10.63
N VAL A 52 -10.24 -1.58 9.95
CA VAL A 52 -11.62 -1.26 9.55
C VAL A 52 -12.57 -2.27 10.20
N PRO A 53 -13.45 -1.85 11.13
CA PRO A 53 -14.32 -2.75 11.87
C PRO A 53 -15.25 -3.60 10.99
N GLU A 54 -15.68 -3.06 9.84
CA GLU A 54 -16.60 -3.71 8.91
C GLU A 54 -15.94 -4.84 8.10
N SER A 55 -14.61 -4.93 8.14
CA SER A 55 -13.85 -5.94 7.40
C SER A 55 -12.62 -6.38 8.18
N PRO A 56 -12.81 -7.02 9.34
CA PRO A 56 -11.72 -7.43 10.22
C PRO A 56 -10.83 -8.48 9.55
N LYS A 57 -9.55 -8.46 9.89
CA LYS A 57 -8.55 -9.47 9.55
C LYS A 57 -8.07 -10.19 10.81
N ALA A 58 -7.15 -11.11 10.67
CA ALA A 58 -6.69 -11.97 11.77
C ALA A 58 -6.32 -11.21 13.05
N MET A 59 -5.57 -10.11 12.95
CA MET A 59 -5.18 -9.35 14.14
C MET A 59 -6.31 -8.51 14.73
N ASP A 60 -7.24 -8.03 13.90
CA ASP A 60 -8.44 -7.34 14.39
C ASP A 60 -9.30 -8.30 15.21
N GLU A 61 -9.49 -9.54 14.71
CA GLU A 61 -10.23 -10.61 15.42
C GLU A 61 -9.51 -11.06 16.68
N ILE A 62 -8.19 -11.22 16.65
CA ILE A 62 -7.39 -11.60 17.81
C ILE A 62 -7.47 -10.52 18.90
N VAL A 63 -7.35 -9.24 18.55
CA VAL A 63 -7.46 -8.15 19.52
C VAL A 63 -8.88 -8.07 20.10
N SER A 64 -9.90 -8.24 19.28
CA SER A 64 -11.30 -8.31 19.72
C SER A 64 -11.52 -9.47 20.71
N ALA A 65 -11.05 -10.66 20.36
CA ALA A 65 -11.14 -11.85 21.22
C ALA A 65 -10.32 -11.68 22.51
N TYR A 66 -9.15 -11.02 22.45
CA TYR A 66 -8.35 -10.69 23.62
C TYR A 66 -9.14 -9.82 24.60
N HIS A 67 -9.74 -8.73 24.13
CA HIS A 67 -10.56 -7.85 24.96
C HIS A 67 -11.77 -8.60 25.55
N ALA A 68 -12.45 -9.40 24.74
CA ALA A 68 -13.59 -10.20 25.20
C ALA A 68 -13.21 -11.26 26.24
N SER A 69 -11.97 -11.75 26.26
CA SER A 69 -11.49 -12.75 27.21
C SER A 69 -11.40 -12.25 28.65
N GLY A 70 -11.34 -10.93 28.86
CA GLY A 70 -11.17 -10.32 30.18
C GLY A 70 -9.86 -10.69 30.87
N ARG A 71 -8.82 -11.01 30.10
CA ARG A 71 -7.48 -11.41 30.61
C ARG A 71 -6.89 -10.33 31.50
N ARG A 72 -6.11 -10.80 32.46
CA ARG A 72 -5.41 -9.95 33.43
C ARG A 72 -4.00 -10.49 33.62
N PHE A 73 -3.05 -9.58 33.78
CA PHE A 73 -1.65 -9.92 34.05
C PHE A 73 -1.16 -9.19 35.31
N GLY A 74 -0.02 -9.62 35.86
CA GLY A 74 0.58 -8.99 37.03
C GLY A 74 1.33 -7.73 36.63
N LEU A 75 1.14 -6.63 37.38
CA LEU A 75 1.89 -5.39 37.26
C LEU A 75 3.21 -5.46 38.04
N ALA A 76 4.11 -4.53 37.79
CA ALA A 76 5.42 -4.47 38.46
C ALA A 76 5.29 -4.23 39.98
N ASP A 77 4.26 -3.52 40.42
CA ASP A 77 3.94 -3.24 41.82
C ASP A 77 3.17 -4.38 42.53
N GLY A 78 2.89 -5.48 41.85
CA GLY A 78 2.10 -6.60 42.34
C GLY A 78 0.59 -6.45 42.13
N GLY A 79 0.13 -5.36 41.53
CA GLY A 79 -1.25 -5.15 41.11
C GLY A 79 -1.70 -6.03 39.95
N ARG A 80 -2.91 -5.82 39.44
CA ARG A 80 -3.44 -6.50 38.25
C ARG A 80 -3.73 -5.52 37.13
N GLY A 81 -3.10 -5.75 35.98
CA GLY A 81 -3.30 -5.01 34.75
C GLY A 81 -4.25 -5.71 33.77
N CYS A 82 -4.88 -4.89 32.92
CA CYS A 82 -5.60 -5.32 31.71
C CYS A 82 -5.03 -4.51 30.53
N ALA A 83 -4.65 -5.16 29.43
CA ALA A 83 -4.20 -4.40 28.26
C ALA A 83 -5.38 -3.78 27.53
N ASP A 84 -5.24 -2.49 27.24
CA ASP A 84 -6.13 -1.70 26.37
C ASP A 84 -5.42 -1.50 25.04
N ILE A 85 -5.68 -2.41 24.08
CA ILE A 85 -4.93 -2.53 22.84
C ILE A 85 -5.56 -1.66 21.76
N SER A 86 -4.77 -0.75 21.20
CA SER A 86 -5.10 0.00 20.00
C SER A 86 -4.30 -0.55 18.82
N LEU A 87 -4.99 -1.09 17.81
CA LEU A 87 -4.38 -1.69 16.63
C LEU A 87 -4.37 -0.70 15.46
N THR A 88 -3.23 -0.57 14.79
CA THR A 88 -3.07 0.21 13.57
C THR A 88 -2.52 -0.66 12.46
N ALA A 89 -3.16 -0.62 11.27
CA ALA A 89 -2.70 -1.30 10.07
C ALA A 89 -1.78 -0.39 9.26
N LEU A 90 -0.52 -0.81 9.03
CA LEU A 90 0.47 -0.11 8.20
C LEU A 90 1.28 -1.15 7.43
N THR A 91 1.71 -0.81 6.21
CA THR A 91 2.70 -1.64 5.52
C THR A 91 3.98 -1.73 6.36
N SER A 92 4.70 -2.84 6.25
CA SER A 92 5.91 -3.03 7.05
C SER A 92 6.97 -1.98 6.74
N GLY A 93 7.10 -1.57 5.47
CA GLY A 93 8.03 -0.52 5.05
C GLY A 93 7.66 0.86 5.57
N THR A 94 6.36 1.24 5.52
CA THR A 94 5.89 2.50 6.12
C THR A 94 6.20 2.56 7.61
N ALA A 95 5.92 1.49 8.36
CA ALA A 95 6.21 1.43 9.79
C ALA A 95 7.73 1.48 10.07
N ALA A 96 8.54 0.72 9.31
CA ALA A 96 9.99 0.72 9.45
C ALA A 96 10.60 2.11 9.26
N ARG A 97 10.21 2.81 8.19
CA ARG A 97 10.69 4.18 7.94
C ARG A 97 10.23 5.19 8.97
N ALA A 98 8.99 5.07 9.45
CA ALA A 98 8.51 5.93 10.52
C ALA A 98 9.30 5.72 11.82
N LEU A 99 9.63 4.46 12.15
CA LEU A 99 10.48 4.13 13.28
C LEU A 99 11.93 4.64 13.07
N ALA A 100 12.48 4.51 11.87
CA ALA A 100 13.81 5.00 11.54
C ALA A 100 13.94 6.53 11.72
N THR A 101 12.86 7.27 11.51
CA THR A 101 12.76 8.72 11.72
C THR A 101 12.12 9.11 13.06
N ASN A 102 12.18 8.24 14.06
CA ASN A 102 11.61 8.45 15.40
C ASN A 102 10.11 8.79 15.37
N TRP A 103 9.37 8.18 14.44
CA TRP A 103 7.93 8.36 14.24
C TRP A 103 7.54 9.80 13.88
N THR A 104 8.44 10.55 13.25
CA THR A 104 8.19 11.90 12.80
C THR A 104 7.71 11.93 11.34
N GLY A 105 6.75 12.77 11.02
CA GLY A 105 6.41 13.20 9.66
C GLY A 105 5.50 12.30 8.82
N ARG A 106 5.68 10.98 8.77
CA ARG A 106 4.96 10.09 7.81
C ARG A 106 3.64 9.51 8.31
N THR A 107 3.48 9.37 9.61
CA THR A 107 2.36 8.66 10.22
C THR A 107 1.21 9.57 10.63
N GLY A 108 1.32 10.86 10.39
CA GLY A 108 0.29 11.84 10.77
C GLY A 108 0.06 11.85 12.28
N GLU A 109 -1.21 11.69 12.69
CA GLU A 109 -1.59 11.65 14.12
C GLU A 109 -1.48 10.26 14.77
N LEU A 110 -1.00 9.25 14.03
CA LEU A 110 -0.85 7.92 14.58
C LEU A 110 0.20 7.92 15.68
N ARG A 111 -0.12 7.27 16.80
CA ARG A 111 0.84 7.10 17.90
C ARG A 111 1.93 6.11 17.51
N ARG A 112 3.16 6.36 17.99
CA ARG A 112 4.24 5.40 17.87
C ARG A 112 3.83 4.08 18.54
N PRO A 113 4.00 2.92 17.88
CA PRO A 113 3.65 1.66 18.49
C PRO A 113 4.59 1.28 19.65
N ASP A 114 4.05 0.53 20.59
CA ASP A 114 4.77 -0.16 21.65
C ASP A 114 5.20 -1.57 21.16
N VAL A 115 4.33 -2.19 20.35
CA VAL A 115 4.55 -3.48 19.70
C VAL A 115 4.40 -3.33 18.19
N TRP A 116 5.36 -3.88 17.46
CA TRP A 116 5.35 -3.88 16.00
C TRP A 116 5.31 -5.33 15.48
N LEU A 117 4.37 -5.60 14.58
CA LEU A 117 4.14 -6.91 13.95
C LEU A 117 4.39 -6.81 12.43
N PRO A 118 5.63 -6.63 11.99
CA PRO A 118 5.92 -6.60 10.55
C PRO A 118 5.70 -7.97 9.93
N THR A 119 5.70 -8.02 8.61
CA THR A 119 5.60 -9.28 7.86
C THR A 119 6.90 -10.09 7.95
N SER A 120 8.05 -9.42 8.14
CA SER A 120 9.35 -10.11 8.23
C SER A 120 10.33 -9.41 9.15
N SER A 121 11.20 -10.21 9.78
CA SER A 121 12.38 -9.76 10.54
C SER A 121 13.41 -9.01 9.68
N ALA A 122 13.37 -9.13 8.36
CA ALA A 122 14.18 -8.34 7.44
C ALA A 122 13.99 -6.83 7.66
N TRP A 123 12.76 -6.39 7.96
CA TRP A 123 12.47 -5.00 8.29
C TRP A 123 13.06 -4.55 9.62
N VAL A 124 13.15 -5.47 10.59
CA VAL A 124 13.82 -5.20 11.88
C VAL A 124 15.32 -5.05 11.69
N SER A 125 15.91 -5.88 10.82
CA SER A 125 17.33 -5.77 10.44
C SER A 125 17.63 -4.45 9.73
N LEU A 126 16.76 -4.05 8.81
CA LEU A 126 16.85 -2.78 8.11
C LEU A 126 16.70 -1.59 9.08
N LEU A 127 15.72 -1.61 9.97
CA LEU A 127 15.54 -0.59 11.01
C LEU A 127 16.79 -0.48 11.89
N ARG A 128 17.37 -1.60 12.28
CA ARG A 128 18.61 -1.61 13.10
C ARG A 128 19.79 -0.98 12.36
N HIS A 129 19.88 -1.17 11.06
CA HIS A 129 20.88 -0.52 10.22
C HIS A 129 20.65 1.00 10.11
N GLU A 130 19.41 1.41 9.87
CA GLU A 130 19.06 2.82 9.64
C GLU A 130 18.99 3.64 10.94
N ASN A 131 18.47 3.06 12.03
CA ASN A 131 18.35 3.69 13.35
C ASN A 131 18.46 2.64 14.47
N PRO A 132 19.68 2.31 14.93
CA PRO A 132 19.88 1.33 15.99
C PRO A 132 19.14 1.64 17.29
N ALA A 133 18.95 2.92 17.62
CA ALA A 133 18.26 3.33 18.84
C ALA A 133 16.75 3.06 18.81
N ALA A 134 16.16 3.03 17.62
CA ALA A 134 14.74 2.71 17.44
C ALA A 134 14.46 1.21 17.33
N ALA A 135 15.48 0.40 17.05
CA ALA A 135 15.37 -1.04 16.87
C ALA A 135 15.41 -1.77 18.23
N PRO A 136 14.76 -2.94 18.34
CA PRO A 136 14.90 -3.79 19.52
C PRO A 136 16.34 -4.32 19.65
N ALA A 137 16.73 -4.73 20.86
CA ALA A 137 18.00 -5.40 21.09
C ALA A 137 18.14 -6.64 20.17
N PRO A 138 19.35 -6.98 19.72
CA PRO A 138 19.57 -8.21 18.96
C PRO A 138 19.11 -9.44 19.74
N GLY A 139 18.44 -10.35 19.05
CA GLY A 139 17.91 -11.58 19.61
C GLY A 139 17.10 -12.35 18.57
N PRO A 140 16.77 -13.62 18.85
CA PRO A 140 15.94 -14.39 17.95
C PRO A 140 14.55 -13.75 17.83
N ALA A 141 14.03 -13.71 16.59
CA ALA A 141 12.68 -13.21 16.35
C ALA A 141 11.64 -14.19 16.93
N GLU A 142 10.68 -13.64 17.67
CA GLU A 142 9.53 -14.42 18.13
C GLU A 142 8.50 -14.50 17.01
N SER A 143 8.65 -15.49 16.12
CA SER A 143 7.74 -15.70 14.99
C SER A 143 6.34 -16.08 15.48
N LEU A 144 5.32 -15.40 14.94
CA LEU A 144 3.91 -15.73 15.17
C LEU A 144 3.40 -16.73 14.13
N ALA A 145 3.89 -16.61 12.91
CA ALA A 145 3.43 -17.36 11.75
C ALA A 145 4.49 -17.29 10.65
N ARG A 146 4.28 -18.04 9.58
CA ARG A 146 5.12 -17.99 8.37
C ARG A 146 4.29 -17.92 7.10
N SER A 147 4.86 -17.30 6.06
CA SER A 147 4.28 -17.26 4.73
C SER A 147 5.43 -17.26 3.69
N PRO A 148 5.58 -18.30 2.85
CA PRO A 148 6.61 -18.31 1.82
C PRO A 148 6.29 -17.34 0.70
N LEU A 149 7.33 -16.88 -0.01
CA LEU A 149 7.19 -16.16 -1.27
C LEU A 149 6.78 -17.15 -2.37
N VAL A 150 5.86 -16.75 -3.24
CA VAL A 150 5.42 -17.56 -4.38
C VAL A 150 5.33 -16.74 -5.65
N LEU A 151 5.53 -17.39 -6.79
CA LEU A 151 5.07 -16.90 -8.06
C LEU A 151 3.67 -17.50 -8.28
N ALA A 152 2.63 -16.70 -8.21
CA ALA A 152 1.25 -17.15 -8.32
C ALA A 152 0.67 -16.77 -9.69
N MET A 153 -0.05 -17.69 -10.31
CA MET A 153 -0.68 -17.50 -11.62
C MET A 153 -2.13 -17.97 -11.60
N PRO A 154 -3.03 -17.36 -12.38
CA PRO A 154 -4.34 -17.95 -12.66
C PRO A 154 -4.17 -19.39 -13.16
N ARG A 155 -5.08 -20.28 -12.75
CA ARG A 155 -4.99 -21.72 -12.99
C ARG A 155 -4.70 -22.08 -14.47
N SER A 156 -5.37 -21.43 -15.41
CA SER A 156 -5.16 -21.70 -16.83
C SER A 156 -3.74 -21.41 -17.30
N LYS A 157 -3.15 -20.29 -16.83
CA LYS A 157 -1.76 -19.92 -17.11
C LYS A 157 -0.78 -20.81 -16.38
N ALA A 158 -1.09 -21.16 -15.14
CA ALA A 158 -0.25 -22.05 -14.32
C ALA A 158 -0.10 -23.44 -14.98
N VAL A 159 -1.19 -24.02 -15.51
CA VAL A 159 -1.14 -25.29 -16.24
C VAL A 159 -0.23 -25.19 -17.45
N ALA A 160 -0.41 -24.17 -18.29
CA ALA A 160 0.41 -23.97 -19.47
C ALA A 160 1.90 -23.74 -19.13
N PHE A 161 2.16 -23.02 -18.03
CA PHE A 161 3.50 -22.78 -17.53
C PHE A 161 4.16 -24.06 -17.01
N GLN A 162 3.43 -24.85 -16.23
CA GLN A 162 3.91 -26.14 -15.74
C GLN A 162 4.27 -27.10 -16.88
N GLU A 163 3.40 -27.22 -17.89
CA GLU A 163 3.68 -28.00 -19.10
C GLU A 163 4.95 -27.52 -19.83
N GLY A 164 5.17 -26.20 -19.86
CA GLY A 164 6.39 -25.62 -20.44
C GLY A 164 7.65 -25.97 -19.65
N LEU A 165 7.58 -25.93 -18.31
CA LEU A 165 8.68 -26.33 -17.42
C LEU A 165 9.02 -27.82 -17.61
N GLU A 166 7.99 -28.67 -17.63
CA GLU A 166 8.14 -30.12 -17.81
C GLU A 166 8.75 -30.44 -19.18
N ALA A 167 8.27 -29.81 -20.24
CA ALA A 167 8.81 -29.98 -21.59
C ALA A 167 10.29 -29.55 -21.71
N ALA A 168 10.69 -28.58 -20.92
CA ALA A 168 12.08 -28.11 -20.85
C ALA A 168 12.94 -28.88 -19.84
N GLY A 169 12.36 -29.79 -19.05
CA GLY A 169 13.06 -30.53 -17.99
C GLY A 169 13.62 -29.63 -16.88
N VAL A 170 12.97 -28.51 -16.60
CA VAL A 170 13.39 -27.55 -15.55
C VAL A 170 12.32 -27.37 -14.49
N ARG A 171 12.74 -27.02 -13.28
CA ARG A 171 11.85 -26.60 -12.21
C ARG A 171 11.84 -25.07 -12.09
N PHE A 172 10.79 -24.54 -11.48
CA PHE A 172 10.75 -23.11 -11.21
C PHE A 172 11.80 -22.72 -10.17
N ASP A 173 12.56 -21.70 -10.52
CA ASP A 173 13.48 -20.97 -9.64
C ASP A 173 13.48 -19.49 -10.04
N TRP A 174 13.83 -18.60 -9.12
CA TRP A 174 13.84 -17.15 -9.37
C TRP A 174 14.78 -16.73 -10.49
N SER A 175 15.83 -17.50 -10.75
CA SER A 175 16.75 -17.30 -11.87
C SER A 175 16.10 -17.47 -13.24
N LEU A 176 14.97 -18.18 -13.32
CA LEU A 176 14.24 -18.33 -14.59
C LEU A 176 13.62 -17.00 -15.07
N LEU A 177 13.37 -16.05 -14.19
CA LEU A 177 12.80 -14.76 -14.58
C LEU A 177 13.65 -14.05 -15.63
N ASP A 178 14.96 -14.23 -15.58
CA ASP A 178 15.88 -13.69 -16.58
C ASP A 178 15.64 -14.24 -17.99
N ARG A 179 15.23 -15.50 -18.09
CA ARG A 179 14.93 -16.15 -19.36
C ARG A 179 13.65 -15.66 -20.04
N PHE A 180 12.79 -14.93 -19.30
CA PHE A 180 11.58 -14.35 -19.88
C PHE A 180 11.82 -13.02 -20.59
N VAL A 181 13.07 -12.52 -20.63
CA VAL A 181 13.44 -11.32 -21.37
C VAL A 181 14.53 -11.68 -22.38
N VAL A 182 14.19 -11.63 -23.66
CA VAL A 182 15.11 -11.87 -24.79
C VAL A 182 15.17 -10.62 -25.65
N ASP A 183 16.37 -10.15 -25.97
CA ASP A 183 16.62 -8.91 -26.72
C ASP A 183 15.84 -7.71 -26.17
N GLY A 184 15.76 -7.63 -24.84
CA GLY A 184 15.07 -6.57 -24.14
C GLY A 184 13.54 -6.64 -24.19
N LYS A 185 12.95 -7.71 -24.70
CA LYS A 185 11.50 -7.90 -24.81
C LYS A 185 11.04 -9.11 -24.00
N PRO A 186 9.86 -9.03 -23.35
CA PRO A 186 9.25 -10.20 -22.73
C PRO A 186 8.92 -11.29 -23.72
N LEU A 187 9.16 -12.55 -23.35
CA LEU A 187 8.70 -13.71 -24.12
C LEU A 187 7.18 -13.70 -24.27
N ARG A 188 6.69 -14.26 -25.35
CA ARG A 188 5.27 -14.28 -25.70
C ARG A 188 4.64 -15.65 -25.48
N TRP A 189 3.48 -15.65 -24.85
CA TRP A 189 2.65 -16.84 -24.70
C TRP A 189 2.26 -17.45 -26.05
N GLY A 190 2.25 -18.78 -26.12
CA GLY A 190 1.89 -19.53 -27.33
C GLY A 190 2.92 -19.45 -28.46
N GLN A 191 4.12 -18.92 -28.20
CA GLN A 191 5.16 -18.73 -29.21
C GLN A 191 6.55 -19.19 -28.71
N ASP A 192 6.96 -18.77 -27.52
CA ASP A 192 8.36 -18.84 -27.10
C ASP A 192 8.58 -19.87 -25.98
N GLY A 193 9.52 -20.79 -26.17
CA GLY A 193 10.15 -21.62 -25.14
C GLY A 193 9.22 -22.15 -24.05
N LEU A 194 9.46 -21.75 -22.82
CA LEU A 194 8.66 -22.12 -21.64
C LEU A 194 7.19 -21.69 -21.71
N LEU A 195 6.85 -20.73 -22.57
CA LEU A 195 5.51 -20.20 -22.73
C LEU A 195 4.76 -20.75 -23.94
N SER A 196 5.39 -21.64 -24.71
CA SER A 196 4.85 -22.19 -25.99
C SER A 196 3.50 -22.91 -25.84
N ARG A 197 3.19 -23.43 -24.66
CA ARG A 197 1.94 -24.12 -24.34
C ARG A 197 0.78 -23.18 -24.01
N GLY A 198 1.06 -21.89 -23.80
CA GLY A 198 0.05 -20.89 -23.50
C GLY A 198 -0.75 -20.42 -24.71
N ARG A 199 -1.71 -19.54 -24.46
CA ARG A 199 -2.55 -18.92 -25.48
C ARG A 199 -1.92 -17.62 -25.97
N LYS A 200 -1.99 -17.36 -27.28
CA LYS A 200 -1.42 -16.13 -27.89
C LYS A 200 -2.11 -14.85 -27.39
N GLU A 201 -3.38 -14.96 -27.01
CA GLU A 201 -4.19 -13.87 -26.47
C GLU A 201 -3.63 -13.32 -25.14
N TRP A 202 -2.82 -14.11 -24.43
CA TRP A 202 -2.14 -13.67 -23.20
C TRP A 202 -0.94 -12.75 -23.46
N LYS A 203 -0.59 -12.53 -24.74
CA LYS A 203 0.46 -11.60 -25.19
C LYS A 203 1.85 -11.92 -24.63
N GLY A 204 2.57 -10.86 -24.16
CA GLY A 204 3.88 -11.01 -23.51
C GLY A 204 3.77 -11.44 -22.05
N PHE A 205 4.80 -12.13 -21.55
CA PHE A 205 4.88 -12.45 -20.13
C PHE A 205 5.00 -11.19 -19.30
N ALA A 206 4.05 -10.97 -18.42
CA ALA A 206 3.98 -9.79 -17.57
C ALA A 206 3.91 -10.20 -16.10
N LEU A 207 4.79 -9.63 -15.29
CA LEU A 207 4.79 -9.78 -13.84
C LEU A 207 4.08 -8.61 -13.16
N THR A 208 3.44 -8.91 -12.04
CA THR A 208 3.02 -7.91 -11.07
C THR A 208 3.70 -8.18 -9.74
N LYS A 209 4.13 -7.16 -9.06
CA LYS A 209 4.69 -7.20 -7.70
C LYS A 209 4.40 -5.89 -7.00
N ASP A 210 4.45 -5.89 -5.69
CA ASP A 210 4.31 -4.69 -4.88
C ASP A 210 5.66 -3.95 -4.69
N ASP A 211 5.60 -2.76 -4.09
CA ASP A 211 6.75 -1.88 -3.93
C ASP A 211 7.75 -2.46 -2.91
N PRO A 212 9.01 -2.72 -3.28
CA PRO A 212 10.02 -3.25 -2.37
C PRO A 212 10.43 -2.30 -1.24
N VAL A 213 10.06 -1.02 -1.31
CA VAL A 213 10.32 -0.04 -0.24
C VAL A 213 9.20 -0.03 0.80
N GLU A 214 7.99 -0.43 0.42
CA GLU A 214 6.80 -0.40 1.27
C GLU A 214 6.35 -1.80 1.72
N SER A 215 6.38 -2.75 0.82
CA SER A 215 5.84 -4.08 1.03
C SER A 215 6.92 -5.16 1.16
N THR A 216 6.61 -6.17 1.97
CA THR A 216 7.54 -7.28 2.20
C THR A 216 7.63 -8.21 0.98
N SER A 217 6.53 -8.47 0.29
CA SER A 217 6.57 -9.32 -0.92
C SER A 217 7.44 -8.69 -2.00
N GLY A 218 7.34 -7.38 -2.20
CA GLY A 218 8.19 -6.62 -3.13
C GLY A 218 9.66 -6.63 -2.70
N LEU A 219 9.94 -6.41 -1.41
CA LEU A 219 11.30 -6.50 -0.89
C LEU A 219 11.90 -7.91 -1.10
N PHE A 220 11.13 -8.95 -0.83
CA PHE A 220 11.57 -10.33 -1.00
C PHE A 220 11.69 -10.73 -2.47
N ALA A 221 10.82 -10.23 -3.35
CA ALA A 221 10.98 -10.38 -4.79
C ALA A 221 12.31 -9.76 -5.26
N LEU A 222 12.64 -8.58 -4.76
CA LEU A 222 13.91 -7.91 -5.07
C LEU A 222 15.12 -8.69 -4.53
N ILE A 223 15.06 -9.18 -3.29
CA ILE A 223 16.10 -10.02 -2.69
C ILE A 223 16.28 -11.31 -3.51
N ALA A 224 15.19 -11.99 -3.88
CA ALA A 224 15.21 -13.22 -4.66
C ALA A 224 15.90 -13.02 -6.02
N VAL A 225 15.55 -11.94 -6.72
CA VAL A 225 16.16 -11.58 -8.01
C VAL A 225 17.64 -11.21 -7.84
N ALA A 226 17.99 -10.44 -6.81
CA ALA A 226 19.39 -10.04 -6.55
C ALA A 226 20.26 -11.25 -6.20
N GLN A 227 19.74 -12.20 -5.42
CA GLN A 227 20.48 -13.42 -5.07
C GLN A 227 20.57 -14.41 -6.25
N ALA A 228 19.52 -14.49 -7.09
CA ALA A 228 19.60 -15.23 -8.34
C ALA A 228 20.69 -14.67 -9.26
N ALA A 229 20.83 -13.35 -9.33
CA ALA A 229 21.92 -12.71 -10.06
C ALA A 229 23.29 -13.10 -9.48
N ALA A 230 23.47 -13.06 -8.16
CA ALA A 230 24.70 -13.45 -7.49
C ALA A 230 25.03 -14.94 -7.70
N ALA A 231 24.04 -15.83 -7.61
CA ALA A 231 24.20 -17.26 -7.89
C ALA A 231 24.55 -17.52 -9.37
N GLY A 232 23.99 -16.75 -10.30
CA GLY A 232 24.34 -16.74 -11.71
C GLY A 232 25.69 -16.08 -12.04
N ARG A 233 26.44 -15.63 -11.00
CA ARG A 233 27.72 -14.93 -11.12
C ARG A 233 27.66 -13.65 -11.95
N VAL A 234 26.57 -12.92 -11.88
CA VAL A 234 26.46 -11.59 -12.46
C VAL A 234 27.43 -10.67 -11.71
N PRO A 235 28.40 -10.02 -12.37
CA PRO A 235 29.31 -9.09 -11.72
C PRO A 235 28.56 -7.94 -11.05
N ASP A 236 29.04 -7.48 -9.90
CA ASP A 236 28.37 -6.41 -9.14
C ASP A 236 28.06 -5.16 -9.98
N ALA A 237 28.95 -4.79 -10.89
CA ALA A 237 28.76 -3.67 -11.81
C ALA A 237 27.61 -3.89 -12.80
N ALA A 238 27.23 -5.14 -13.10
CA ALA A 238 26.15 -5.49 -14.01
C ALA A 238 24.80 -5.76 -13.30
N VAL A 239 24.78 -5.83 -11.98
CA VAL A 239 23.54 -6.07 -11.20
C VAL A 239 22.46 -5.02 -11.49
N PRO A 240 22.74 -3.71 -11.60
CA PRO A 240 21.70 -2.72 -11.95
C PRO A 240 21.06 -2.98 -13.31
N GLU A 241 21.83 -3.41 -14.32
CA GLU A 241 21.28 -3.76 -15.64
C GLU A 241 20.47 -5.05 -15.58
N TYR A 242 20.91 -6.04 -14.81
CA TYR A 242 20.16 -7.26 -14.57
C TYR A 242 18.80 -6.94 -13.91
N LEU A 243 18.77 -6.09 -12.88
CA LEU A 243 17.55 -5.65 -12.23
C LEU A 243 16.63 -4.90 -13.21
N ARG A 244 17.17 -3.96 -14.00
CA ARG A 244 16.41 -3.27 -15.05
C ARG A 244 15.80 -4.23 -16.07
N ARG A 245 16.50 -5.27 -16.44
CA ARG A 245 16.01 -6.29 -17.38
C ARG A 245 14.81 -7.05 -16.80
N ILE A 246 14.86 -7.45 -15.52
CA ILE A 246 13.74 -8.12 -14.85
C ILE A 246 12.56 -7.15 -14.65
N GLU A 247 12.81 -5.88 -14.33
CA GLU A 247 11.75 -4.88 -14.22
C GLU A 247 10.98 -4.64 -15.54
N ARG A 248 11.55 -4.98 -16.68
CA ARG A 248 10.81 -4.98 -17.98
C ARG A 248 9.65 -5.97 -18.02
N LEU A 249 9.67 -7.00 -17.18
CA LEU A 249 8.54 -7.91 -17.01
C LEU A 249 7.39 -7.30 -16.20
N VAL A 250 7.60 -6.13 -15.56
CA VAL A 250 6.62 -5.46 -14.70
C VAL A 250 6.01 -4.26 -15.43
N PRO A 251 5.04 -4.47 -16.35
CA PRO A 251 4.48 -3.38 -17.15
C PRO A 251 3.48 -2.53 -16.37
N GLY A 252 2.98 -3.04 -15.25
CA GLY A 252 1.89 -2.44 -14.49
C GLY A 252 2.34 -1.55 -13.34
N VAL A 253 1.36 -1.18 -12.53
CA VAL A 253 1.53 -0.43 -11.30
C VAL A 253 2.29 -1.24 -10.29
N ILE A 254 3.26 -0.63 -9.64
CA ILE A 254 3.81 -1.12 -8.40
C ILE A 254 2.99 -0.51 -7.27
N ASP A 255 2.10 -1.32 -6.67
CA ASP A 255 1.28 -0.86 -5.55
C ASP A 255 2.13 -0.86 -4.27
N PRO A 256 2.03 0.17 -3.41
CA PRO A 256 2.74 0.19 -2.14
C PRO A 256 2.25 -0.87 -1.14
N ASP A 257 1.06 -1.42 -1.37
CA ASP A 257 0.42 -2.40 -0.47
C ASP A 257 -0.01 -3.64 -1.24
N GLY A 258 0.62 -4.78 -0.94
CA GLY A 258 0.30 -6.06 -1.57
C GLY A 258 -1.16 -6.48 -1.42
N THR A 259 -1.83 -6.08 -0.34
CA THR A 259 -3.27 -6.33 -0.17
C THR A 259 -4.11 -5.53 -1.17
N GLN A 260 -3.76 -4.26 -1.38
CA GLN A 260 -4.44 -3.41 -2.36
C GLN A 260 -4.19 -3.90 -3.79
N MET A 261 -2.95 -4.27 -4.09
CA MET A 261 -2.58 -4.87 -5.37
C MET A 261 -3.43 -6.12 -5.67
N MET A 262 -3.53 -7.04 -4.73
CA MET A 262 -4.32 -8.27 -4.90
C MET A 262 -5.82 -7.99 -5.04
N ARG A 263 -6.35 -6.96 -4.38
CA ARG A 263 -7.74 -6.49 -4.59
C ARG A 263 -7.94 -5.97 -6.02
N GLY A 264 -6.98 -5.19 -6.53
CA GLY A 264 -7.01 -4.69 -7.90
C GLY A 264 -7.04 -5.83 -8.91
N LEU A 265 -6.13 -6.80 -8.77
CA LEU A 265 -6.09 -8.00 -9.63
C LEU A 265 -7.38 -8.84 -9.55
N ARG A 266 -7.96 -8.98 -8.36
CA ARG A 266 -9.22 -9.70 -8.20
C ARG A 266 -10.39 -8.95 -8.83
N PHE A 267 -10.42 -7.62 -8.71
CA PHE A 267 -11.42 -6.79 -9.38
C PHE A 267 -11.28 -6.88 -10.90
N GLU A 268 -10.07 -6.81 -11.43
CA GLU A 268 -9.78 -7.00 -12.86
C GLU A 268 -10.25 -8.37 -13.35
N ALA A 269 -9.94 -9.45 -12.62
CA ALA A 269 -10.39 -10.78 -12.95
C ALA A 269 -11.92 -10.91 -12.96
N ARG A 270 -12.59 -10.25 -12.02
CA ARG A 270 -14.06 -10.28 -11.91
C ARG A 270 -14.77 -9.46 -12.98
N CYS A 271 -14.20 -8.32 -13.36
CA CYS A 271 -14.81 -7.36 -14.29
C CYS A 271 -14.28 -7.43 -15.72
N GLY A 272 -13.20 -8.16 -15.94
CA GLY A 272 -12.53 -8.36 -17.22
C GLY A 272 -12.39 -9.84 -17.54
N SER A 273 -11.13 -10.28 -17.67
CA SER A 273 -10.81 -11.69 -17.95
C SER A 273 -10.50 -12.44 -16.65
N PRO A 274 -11.17 -13.58 -16.35
CA PRO A 274 -10.94 -14.37 -15.14
C PRO A 274 -9.49 -14.78 -14.90
N ASP A 275 -8.71 -14.89 -15.96
CA ASP A 275 -7.29 -15.25 -16.00
C ASP A 275 -6.37 -14.04 -16.18
N TRP A 276 -6.85 -12.82 -15.92
CA TRP A 276 -6.17 -11.53 -16.14
C TRP A 276 -5.82 -11.24 -17.61
N GLY A 277 -6.35 -11.99 -18.57
CA GLY A 277 -6.17 -11.74 -20.02
C GLY A 277 -4.72 -11.54 -20.41
N GLY A 278 -4.45 -10.50 -21.19
CA GLY A 278 -3.11 -10.13 -21.65
C GLY A 278 -2.41 -9.06 -20.80
N THR A 279 -2.92 -8.71 -19.60
CA THR A 279 -2.37 -7.65 -18.77
C THR A 279 -1.34 -8.14 -17.75
N THR A 280 -1.62 -9.27 -17.10
CA THR A 280 -0.77 -9.87 -16.07
C THR A 280 -0.68 -11.39 -16.27
N SER A 281 0.55 -11.93 -16.28
CA SER A 281 0.79 -13.36 -16.36
C SER A 281 0.91 -14.02 -14.99
N ALA A 282 1.62 -13.35 -14.10
CA ALA A 282 1.93 -13.85 -12.77
C ALA A 282 2.11 -12.71 -11.76
N VAL A 283 1.93 -13.01 -10.49
CA VAL A 283 2.22 -12.10 -9.38
C VAL A 283 3.26 -12.73 -8.44
N ILE A 284 4.25 -11.94 -8.01
CA ILE A 284 5.17 -12.33 -6.95
C ILE A 284 4.60 -11.81 -5.64
N ILE A 285 4.20 -12.73 -4.77
CA ILE A 285 3.46 -12.39 -3.55
C ILE A 285 3.72 -13.42 -2.45
N GLN A 286 3.40 -13.10 -1.22
CA GLN A 286 3.36 -14.09 -0.15
C GLN A 286 2.15 -15.03 -0.28
N GLU A 287 2.35 -16.29 0.09
CA GLU A 287 1.31 -17.36 0.00
C GLU A 287 0.01 -16.97 0.70
N SER A 288 0.08 -16.28 1.83
CA SER A 288 -1.11 -15.85 2.57
C SER A 288 -1.97 -14.83 1.80
N LEU A 289 -1.37 -13.93 1.03
CA LEU A 289 -2.14 -13.00 0.19
C LEU A 289 -2.72 -13.69 -1.05
N MET A 290 -2.03 -14.67 -1.61
CA MET A 290 -2.61 -15.55 -2.64
C MET A 290 -3.83 -16.29 -2.07
N TYR A 291 -3.73 -16.89 -0.89
CA TYR A 291 -4.85 -17.51 -0.20
C TYR A 291 -6.03 -16.55 0.01
N GLN A 292 -5.75 -15.33 0.48
CA GLN A 292 -6.78 -14.30 0.68
C GLN A 292 -7.46 -13.89 -0.64
N TYR A 293 -6.73 -13.87 -1.75
CA TYR A 293 -7.30 -13.70 -3.09
C TYR A 293 -8.26 -14.83 -3.44
N ASP A 294 -7.86 -16.09 -3.29
CA ASP A 294 -8.64 -17.26 -3.66
C ASP A 294 -9.90 -17.46 -2.80
N THR A 295 -9.87 -16.96 -1.56
CA THR A 295 -10.98 -17.07 -0.61
C THR A 295 -11.83 -15.81 -0.50
N ASP A 296 -11.54 -14.76 -1.31
CA ASP A 296 -12.19 -13.46 -1.26
C ASP A 296 -12.08 -12.76 0.11
N ASN A 297 -10.97 -13.00 0.81
CA ASN A 297 -10.73 -12.52 2.18
C ASN A 297 -9.61 -11.45 2.24
N LEU A 298 -9.51 -10.62 1.20
CA LEU A 298 -8.50 -9.55 1.15
C LEU A 298 -8.81 -8.39 2.12
N GLY A 299 -9.95 -8.44 2.81
CA GLY A 299 -10.43 -7.37 3.70
C GLY A 299 -10.71 -6.07 2.95
N GLY A 300 -11.36 -5.12 3.61
CA GLY A 300 -11.92 -3.93 2.97
C GLY A 300 -13.23 -4.28 2.28
N ALA A 301 -14.23 -3.43 2.43
CA ALA A 301 -15.45 -3.62 1.67
C ALA A 301 -15.04 -3.69 0.19
N PRO A 302 -15.35 -4.78 -0.55
CA PRO A 302 -15.45 -4.64 -1.99
C PRO A 302 -16.39 -3.46 -2.13
N ASN A 303 -16.02 -2.43 -2.91
CA ASN A 303 -17.03 -1.44 -3.22
C ASN A 303 -18.12 -2.19 -4.00
N PRO A 304 -19.20 -2.69 -3.35
CA PRO A 304 -20.20 -3.50 -4.01
C PRO A 304 -20.97 -2.67 -5.03
N ARG A 305 -20.64 -1.38 -5.12
CA ARG A 305 -21.27 -0.38 -5.97
C ARG A 305 -20.41 0.07 -7.14
N THR A 306 -19.18 -0.45 -7.32
CA THR A 306 -18.50 -0.25 -8.61
C THR A 306 -18.97 -1.38 -9.52
N PRO A 307 -20.03 -1.16 -10.34
CA PRO A 307 -20.45 -2.17 -11.29
C PRO A 307 -19.31 -2.36 -12.29
N CYS A 308 -19.10 -3.60 -12.68
CA CYS A 308 -18.23 -3.86 -13.82
C CYS A 308 -18.75 -3.07 -15.03
N ARG A 309 -17.89 -2.39 -15.77
CA ARG A 309 -18.28 -1.62 -16.97
C ARG A 309 -19.04 -2.46 -17.99
N SER A 310 -18.73 -3.76 -18.07
CA SER A 310 -19.42 -4.73 -18.91
C SER A 310 -20.81 -5.12 -18.40
N GLY A 311 -21.18 -4.73 -17.19
CA GLY A 311 -22.41 -5.19 -16.52
C GLY A 311 -22.39 -6.67 -16.12
N ILE A 312 -21.35 -7.43 -16.48
CA ILE A 312 -21.22 -8.86 -16.22
C ILE A 312 -20.01 -9.07 -15.31
N ALA A 313 -20.25 -9.63 -14.12
CA ALA A 313 -19.18 -10.08 -13.23
C ALA A 313 -18.87 -11.55 -13.50
N GLY A 314 -17.61 -11.84 -13.80
CA GLY A 314 -17.10 -13.21 -13.90
C GLY A 314 -16.64 -13.76 -12.55
N THR A 315 -16.31 -15.05 -12.52
CA THR A 315 -15.64 -15.68 -11.37
C THR A 315 -14.14 -15.71 -11.65
N PRO A 316 -13.31 -15.04 -10.83
CA PRO A 316 -11.86 -15.12 -10.95
C PRO A 316 -11.37 -16.57 -10.86
N GLU A 317 -10.36 -16.90 -11.64
CA GLU A 317 -9.65 -18.18 -11.47
C GLU A 317 -8.90 -18.20 -10.14
N ASP A 318 -8.84 -19.37 -9.49
CA ASP A 318 -7.93 -19.59 -8.36
C ASP A 318 -6.47 -19.42 -8.82
N LEU A 319 -5.63 -18.88 -7.98
CA LEU A 319 -4.20 -18.75 -8.22
C LEU A 319 -3.48 -20.03 -7.81
N VAL A 320 -2.58 -20.50 -8.65
CA VAL A 320 -1.72 -21.64 -8.38
C VAL A 320 -0.31 -21.14 -8.07
N PRO A 321 0.27 -21.50 -6.92
CA PRO A 321 1.60 -21.07 -6.53
C PRO A 321 2.70 -21.94 -7.13
N PHE A 322 3.80 -21.32 -7.52
CA PHE A 322 5.08 -21.96 -7.81
C PHE A 322 6.07 -21.57 -6.72
N TYR A 323 6.66 -22.57 -6.09
CA TYR A 323 7.69 -22.40 -5.07
C TYR A 323 9.05 -22.62 -5.72
N ALA A 324 9.95 -21.65 -5.57
CA ALA A 324 11.32 -21.80 -6.04
C ALA A 324 12.07 -22.84 -5.19
N GLU A 325 13.08 -23.51 -5.77
CA GLU A 325 13.93 -24.45 -5.02
C GLU A 325 14.67 -23.74 -3.89
N THR A 326 15.25 -22.56 -4.17
CA THR A 326 15.73 -21.65 -3.14
C THR A 326 14.67 -20.59 -2.90
N ASN A 327 14.01 -20.67 -1.76
CA ASN A 327 12.85 -19.82 -1.49
C ASN A 327 12.94 -19.13 -0.13
N TRP A 328 12.24 -17.99 -0.03
CA TRP A 328 12.24 -17.12 1.13
C TRP A 328 10.91 -17.14 1.86
N VAL A 329 10.98 -17.05 3.20
CA VAL A 329 9.81 -17.03 4.06
C VAL A 329 9.73 -15.71 4.83
N MET A 330 8.56 -15.14 4.88
CA MET A 330 8.17 -14.08 5.81
C MET A 330 7.84 -14.72 7.15
N ASP A 331 8.53 -14.32 8.21
CA ASP A 331 8.51 -14.96 9.52
C ASP A 331 7.59 -14.29 10.55
N HIS A 332 6.89 -13.23 10.15
CA HIS A 332 5.88 -12.52 10.95
C HIS A 332 6.26 -12.33 12.43
N PRO A 333 7.32 -11.59 12.75
CA PRO A 333 7.82 -11.50 14.12
C PRO A 333 6.94 -10.61 15.01
N PHE A 334 6.94 -10.93 16.31
CA PHE A 334 6.41 -10.08 17.38
C PHE A 334 7.56 -9.24 17.97
N VAL A 335 7.51 -7.94 17.78
CA VAL A 335 8.61 -7.04 18.12
C VAL A 335 8.18 -6.05 19.20
N ARG A 336 8.76 -6.16 20.40
CA ARG A 336 8.63 -5.13 21.43
C ARG A 336 9.61 -4.01 21.13
N LEU A 337 9.10 -2.79 20.97
CA LEU A 337 9.96 -1.65 20.65
C LEU A 337 10.63 -1.07 21.90
N PRO A 338 11.81 -0.44 21.79
CA PRO A 338 12.46 0.20 22.91
C PRO A 338 11.63 1.38 23.45
N GLY A 339 11.81 1.68 24.75
CA GLY A 339 11.17 2.81 25.43
C GLY A 339 9.80 2.52 26.03
N ILE A 340 9.31 1.27 25.98
CA ILE A 340 8.07 0.88 26.68
C ILE A 340 8.33 0.63 28.18
N SER A 341 7.34 0.92 29.01
CA SER A 341 7.39 0.65 30.45
C SER A 341 7.38 -0.85 30.76
N ASP A 342 7.74 -1.23 31.99
CA ASP A 342 7.68 -2.63 32.42
C ASP A 342 6.25 -3.19 32.39
N ASP A 343 5.24 -2.38 32.69
CA ASP A 343 3.85 -2.81 32.62
C ASP A 343 3.35 -2.95 31.18
N GLN A 344 3.78 -2.08 30.26
CA GLN A 344 3.55 -2.27 28.84
C GLN A 344 4.24 -3.51 28.31
N ARG A 345 5.45 -3.83 28.79
CA ARG A 345 6.16 -5.08 28.43
C ARG A 345 5.38 -6.30 28.87
N ARG A 346 4.87 -6.29 30.12
CA ARG A 346 4.01 -7.38 30.65
C ARG A 346 2.70 -7.52 29.86
N ALA A 347 2.09 -6.40 29.48
CA ALA A 347 0.91 -6.38 28.62
C ALA A 347 1.20 -6.97 27.21
N ALA A 348 2.35 -6.65 26.64
CA ALA A 348 2.82 -7.22 25.36
C ALA A 348 3.08 -8.73 25.48
N ASP A 349 3.68 -9.17 26.58
CA ASP A 349 3.94 -10.59 26.86
C ASP A 349 2.63 -11.38 27.01
N ASP A 350 1.62 -10.80 27.69
CA ASP A 350 0.31 -11.43 27.83
C ASP A 350 -0.44 -11.48 26.48
N LEU A 351 -0.34 -10.42 25.65
CA LEU A 351 -0.86 -10.44 24.28
C LEU A 351 -0.20 -11.54 23.45
N LEU A 352 1.14 -11.65 23.49
CA LEU A 352 1.87 -12.69 22.75
C LEU A 352 1.44 -14.11 23.21
N ALA A 353 1.31 -14.29 24.53
CA ALA A 353 0.81 -15.57 25.08
C ALA A 353 -0.60 -15.88 24.56
N PHE A 354 -1.47 -14.86 24.43
CA PHE A 354 -2.81 -15.03 23.87
C PHE A 354 -2.78 -15.37 22.38
N ILE A 355 -1.95 -14.69 21.57
CA ILE A 355 -1.82 -14.99 20.14
C ILE A 355 -1.41 -16.46 19.91
N ARG A 356 -0.65 -17.05 20.82
CA ARG A 356 -0.21 -18.45 20.77
C ARG A 356 -1.28 -19.47 21.19
N THR A 357 -2.44 -19.02 21.69
CA THR A 357 -3.55 -19.92 22.05
C THR A 357 -4.27 -20.48 20.82
N GLU A 358 -4.95 -21.61 21.00
CA GLU A 358 -5.69 -22.28 19.92
C GLU A 358 -6.75 -21.37 19.25
N PRO A 359 -7.57 -20.59 19.97
CA PRO A 359 -8.51 -19.67 19.32
C PRO A 359 -7.84 -18.66 18.38
N SER A 360 -6.71 -18.08 18.81
CA SER A 360 -5.96 -17.10 18.01
C SER A 360 -5.30 -17.74 16.79
N ARG A 361 -4.80 -18.97 16.92
CA ARG A 361 -4.19 -19.72 15.81
C ARG A 361 -5.19 -20.00 14.69
N ARG A 362 -6.48 -20.15 14.98
CA ARG A 362 -7.54 -20.30 13.97
C ARG A 362 -7.70 -19.04 13.12
N PHE A 363 -7.59 -17.85 13.71
CA PHE A 363 -7.62 -16.61 12.95
C PHE A 363 -6.39 -16.47 12.03
N LEU A 364 -5.21 -16.88 12.50
CA LEU A 364 -4.00 -16.91 11.66
C LEU A 364 -4.15 -17.92 10.51
N ALA A 365 -4.70 -19.09 10.77
CA ALA A 365 -5.00 -20.09 9.75
C ALA A 365 -5.99 -19.55 8.72
N ALA A 366 -7.08 -18.89 9.17
CA ALA A 366 -8.08 -18.28 8.30
C ALA A 366 -7.55 -17.11 7.44
N ALA A 367 -6.39 -16.55 7.81
CA ALA A 367 -5.67 -15.56 7.00
C ALA A 367 -4.70 -16.21 5.99
N GLY A 368 -4.65 -17.54 5.89
CA GLY A 368 -3.75 -18.25 4.97
C GLY A 368 -2.30 -18.30 5.46
N LEU A 369 -2.07 -18.08 6.75
CA LEU A 369 -0.74 -18.19 7.34
C LEU A 369 -0.45 -19.64 7.71
N ARG A 370 0.83 -19.98 7.75
CA ARG A 370 1.37 -21.23 8.33
C ARG A 370 1.74 -21.00 9.78
N ASP A 371 1.90 -22.07 10.54
CA ASP A 371 2.40 -21.95 11.91
C ASP A 371 3.86 -21.45 11.94
N ALA A 372 4.38 -21.19 13.15
CA ALA A 372 5.75 -20.69 13.33
C ALA A 372 6.84 -21.67 12.85
N ASN A 373 6.52 -22.95 12.61
CA ASN A 373 7.43 -23.94 12.04
C ASN A 373 7.36 -24.04 10.52
N GLY A 374 6.36 -23.39 9.91
CA GLY A 374 6.10 -23.42 8.47
C GLY A 374 5.16 -24.53 8.03
N ASP A 375 4.51 -25.22 8.97
CA ASP A 375 3.51 -26.24 8.69
C ASP A 375 2.14 -25.60 8.41
N ARG A 376 1.35 -26.20 7.50
CA ARG A 376 -0.08 -25.86 7.38
C ARG A 376 -0.79 -26.26 8.66
N PHE A 377 -1.71 -25.44 9.13
CA PHE A 377 -2.57 -25.83 10.25
C PHE A 377 -3.38 -27.06 9.86
N PRO A 378 -3.67 -27.98 10.83
CA PRO A 378 -4.34 -29.25 10.54
C PRO A 378 -5.73 -29.11 9.90
N ALA A 379 -6.42 -27.99 10.15
CA ALA A 379 -7.75 -27.69 9.60
C ALA A 379 -7.87 -26.20 9.33
N GLY A 380 -8.74 -25.85 8.39
CA GLY A 380 -8.96 -24.48 7.95
C GLY A 380 -7.84 -23.93 7.08
N GLY A 381 -8.00 -22.71 6.60
CA GLY A 381 -6.97 -21.96 5.88
C GLY A 381 -6.42 -22.69 4.65
N LEU A 382 -5.11 -22.76 4.56
CA LEU A 382 -4.40 -23.41 3.44
C LEU A 382 -4.72 -24.91 3.30
N THR A 383 -5.12 -25.59 4.36
CA THR A 383 -5.49 -27.02 4.29
C THR A 383 -6.79 -27.21 3.54
N ASP A 384 -7.79 -26.35 3.77
CA ASP A 384 -9.06 -26.39 3.07
C ASP A 384 -8.89 -25.94 1.61
N LEU A 385 -8.06 -24.90 1.37
CA LEU A 385 -7.72 -24.46 0.02
C LEU A 385 -7.04 -25.58 -0.76
N ASN A 386 -6.04 -26.27 -0.19
CA ASN A 386 -5.35 -27.38 -0.85
C ASN A 386 -6.31 -28.51 -1.24
N SER A 387 -7.29 -28.82 -0.36
CA SER A 387 -8.32 -29.82 -0.66
C SER A 387 -9.21 -29.42 -1.83
N ARG A 388 -9.50 -28.10 -1.97
CA ARG A 388 -10.27 -27.57 -3.09
C ARG A 388 -9.49 -27.53 -4.40
N MET A 389 -8.17 -27.21 -4.36
CA MET A 389 -7.33 -27.10 -5.53
C MET A 389 -6.95 -28.45 -6.16
N GLY A 390 -7.08 -29.55 -5.41
CA GLY A 390 -6.58 -30.87 -5.75
C GLY A 390 -5.34 -31.23 -4.92
N ALA A 391 -5.03 -32.50 -4.80
CA ALA A 391 -3.97 -32.97 -3.90
C ALA A 391 -2.61 -32.33 -4.21
N ASP A 392 -1.92 -31.92 -3.16
CA ASP A 392 -0.49 -31.57 -3.12
C ASP A 392 -0.05 -30.30 -3.87
N VAL A 393 -0.97 -29.39 -4.19
CA VAL A 393 -0.62 -28.07 -4.74
C VAL A 393 0.10 -27.20 -3.70
N LEU A 394 -0.35 -27.27 -2.45
CA LEU A 394 0.27 -26.55 -1.33
C LEU A 394 1.03 -27.55 -0.42
N PRO A 395 2.35 -27.45 -0.28
CA PRO A 395 3.13 -28.39 0.53
C PRO A 395 2.70 -28.35 2.00
N GLN A 396 2.70 -29.50 2.69
CA GLN A 396 2.37 -29.58 4.11
C GLN A 396 3.31 -28.71 4.93
N ARG A 397 4.60 -28.76 4.63
CA ARG A 397 5.64 -27.91 5.24
C ARG A 397 6.34 -27.09 4.19
N SER A 398 6.53 -25.80 4.46
CA SER A 398 7.38 -24.95 3.65
C SER A 398 8.85 -25.20 3.97
N THR A 399 9.66 -25.40 2.93
CA THR A 399 11.12 -25.47 3.02
C THR A 399 11.79 -24.11 2.90
N ALA A 400 11.01 -23.05 2.67
CA ALA A 400 11.51 -21.69 2.56
C ALA A 400 12.16 -21.21 3.88
N THR A 401 13.25 -20.47 3.78
CA THR A 401 14.01 -19.95 4.91
C THR A 401 13.97 -18.43 4.94
N ALA A 402 14.21 -17.83 6.10
CA ALA A 402 14.45 -16.39 6.15
C ALA A 402 15.76 -16.05 5.43
N PRO A 403 15.84 -14.92 4.68
CA PRO A 403 17.09 -14.52 4.06
C PRO A 403 18.17 -14.29 5.15
N ASP A 404 19.32 -14.92 4.98
CA ASP A 404 20.50 -14.65 5.83
C ASP A 404 21.20 -13.38 5.34
N LEU A 405 20.54 -12.24 5.56
CA LEU A 405 21.01 -10.91 5.18
C LEU A 405 20.88 -9.96 6.36
N ASP A 406 21.95 -9.24 6.62
CA ASP A 406 21.91 -8.13 7.57
C ASP A 406 21.22 -6.90 6.96
N GLY A 407 20.95 -5.90 7.81
CA GLY A 407 20.28 -4.67 7.37
C GLY A 407 21.07 -3.89 6.32
N ALA A 408 22.41 -3.93 6.35
CA ALA A 408 23.26 -3.24 5.38
C ALA A 408 23.17 -3.91 3.99
N ALA A 409 23.16 -5.24 3.93
CA ALA A 409 22.99 -5.99 2.70
C ALA A 409 21.60 -5.73 2.07
N ILE A 410 20.53 -5.73 2.88
CA ILE A 410 19.16 -5.41 2.43
C ILE A 410 19.10 -3.97 1.91
N ALA A 411 19.64 -2.99 2.65
CA ALA A 411 19.71 -1.60 2.21
C ALA A 411 20.48 -1.47 0.88
N GLY A 412 21.63 -2.15 0.76
CA GLY A 412 22.42 -2.15 -0.47
C GLY A 412 21.69 -2.74 -1.68
N ILE A 413 20.90 -3.79 -1.51
CA ILE A 413 20.05 -4.35 -2.59
C ILE A 413 18.97 -3.33 -2.98
N ARG A 414 18.28 -2.73 -2.01
CA ARG A 414 17.27 -1.68 -2.24
C ARG A 414 17.85 -0.47 -2.95
N ASP A 415 19.00 0.01 -2.51
CA ASP A 415 19.66 1.19 -3.09
C ASP A 415 20.12 0.92 -4.53
N ARG A 416 20.63 -0.28 -4.85
CA ARG A 416 20.95 -0.68 -6.23
C ARG A 416 19.70 -0.73 -7.11
N TRP A 417 18.58 -1.23 -6.60
CA TRP A 417 17.32 -1.21 -7.33
C TRP A 417 16.83 0.22 -7.58
N LEU A 418 16.85 1.09 -6.57
CA LEU A 418 16.51 2.51 -6.72
C LEU A 418 17.41 3.20 -7.74
N ALA A 419 18.73 2.90 -7.73
CA ALA A 419 19.69 3.43 -8.70
C ALA A 419 19.51 2.85 -10.12
N SER A 420 18.88 1.68 -10.25
CA SER A 420 18.58 1.06 -11.56
C SER A 420 17.39 1.70 -12.26
N ARG A 421 16.57 2.48 -11.53
CA ARG A 421 15.40 3.18 -12.08
C ARG A 421 15.85 4.32 -12.99
N ARG A 422 14.97 4.66 -13.93
CA ARG A 422 15.12 5.89 -14.72
C ARG A 422 14.82 7.08 -13.80
N PRO A 423 15.64 8.14 -13.82
CA PRO A 423 15.36 9.33 -13.03
C PRO A 423 13.98 9.91 -13.34
N VAL A 424 13.31 10.40 -12.31
CA VAL A 424 11.99 11.03 -12.40
C VAL A 424 12.13 12.51 -12.14
N HIS A 425 11.62 13.31 -13.05
CA HIS A 425 11.50 14.76 -12.90
C HIS A 425 10.02 15.10 -12.69
N LEU A 426 9.63 15.25 -11.44
CA LEU A 426 8.24 15.40 -11.04
C LEU A 426 7.91 16.83 -10.65
N MET A 427 6.93 17.43 -11.32
CA MET A 427 6.32 18.67 -10.87
C MET A 427 4.99 18.37 -10.18
N VAL A 428 4.82 18.87 -8.95
CA VAL A 428 3.60 18.77 -8.19
C VAL A 428 2.99 20.16 -8.07
N ALA A 429 1.84 20.38 -8.71
CA ALA A 429 1.08 21.62 -8.66
C ALA A 429 -0.10 21.46 -7.68
N ILE A 430 -0.18 22.33 -6.68
CA ILE A 430 -1.14 22.23 -5.57
C ILE A 430 -2.04 23.45 -5.55
N ASP A 431 -3.33 23.22 -5.53
CA ASP A 431 -4.34 24.23 -5.32
C ASP A 431 -4.21 24.84 -3.91
N GLU A 432 -4.03 26.16 -3.84
CA GLU A 432 -3.97 26.96 -2.62
C GLU A 432 -5.17 27.90 -2.48
N SER A 433 -6.23 27.71 -3.30
CA SER A 433 -7.45 28.53 -3.23
C SER A 433 -8.17 28.42 -1.89
N GLY A 434 -9.10 29.34 -1.66
CA GLY A 434 -9.80 29.46 -0.36
C GLY A 434 -10.55 28.19 0.04
N THR A 435 -11.09 27.43 -0.91
CA THR A 435 -11.81 26.17 -0.72
C THR A 435 -10.96 25.05 -0.12
N MET A 436 -9.64 25.10 -0.28
CA MET A 436 -8.71 24.17 0.36
C MET A 436 -8.65 24.30 1.89
N SER A 437 -9.25 25.37 2.47
CA SER A 437 -9.43 25.51 3.92
C SER A 437 -10.64 24.75 4.46
N GLU A 438 -11.56 24.31 3.60
CA GLU A 438 -12.75 23.58 4.00
C GLU A 438 -12.43 22.21 4.62
N PRO A 439 -13.35 21.65 5.43
CA PRO A 439 -13.16 20.33 6.01
C PRO A 439 -12.87 19.28 4.94
N GLY A 440 -11.83 18.48 5.16
CA GLY A 440 -11.49 17.35 4.30
C GLY A 440 -12.29 16.09 4.66
N SER A 441 -11.90 14.96 4.07
CA SER A 441 -12.49 13.65 4.32
C SER A 441 -12.10 13.07 5.69
N ILE A 442 -10.98 13.51 6.24
CA ILE A 442 -10.46 13.08 7.55
C ILE A 442 -10.98 14.02 8.63
N ARG A 443 -11.64 13.46 9.64
CA ARG A 443 -12.19 14.24 10.76
C ARG A 443 -11.11 15.08 11.43
N GLY A 444 -11.35 16.38 11.55
CA GLY A 444 -10.43 17.34 12.19
C GLY A 444 -9.35 17.90 11.27
N LYS A 445 -9.34 17.56 9.99
CA LYS A 445 -8.41 18.11 8.98
C LYS A 445 -9.15 18.88 7.89
N ASN A 446 -8.53 19.94 7.40
CA ASN A 446 -8.95 20.57 6.16
C ASN A 446 -8.27 19.90 4.95
N ARG A 447 -8.76 20.20 3.74
CA ARG A 447 -8.24 19.63 2.48
C ARG A 447 -6.74 19.84 2.31
N MET A 448 -6.22 21.05 2.62
CA MET A 448 -4.78 21.34 2.57
C MET A 448 -3.97 20.48 3.55
N GLY A 449 -4.51 20.19 4.72
CA GLY A 449 -3.90 19.27 5.70
C GLY A 449 -3.76 17.86 5.15
N GLU A 450 -4.81 17.37 4.47
CA GLU A 450 -4.78 16.06 3.81
C GLU A 450 -3.76 16.01 2.66
N VAL A 451 -3.64 17.10 1.88
CA VAL A 451 -2.63 17.23 0.82
C VAL A 451 -1.22 17.10 1.38
N ARG A 452 -0.91 17.84 2.45
CA ARG A 452 0.42 17.76 3.09
C ARG A 452 0.73 16.35 3.59
N ASP A 453 -0.27 15.66 4.14
CA ASP A 453 -0.10 14.28 4.59
C ASP A 453 0.10 13.31 3.43
N ALA A 454 -0.61 13.52 2.32
CA ALA A 454 -0.46 12.73 1.11
C ALA A 454 0.95 12.90 0.50
N LEU A 455 1.44 14.13 0.41
CA LEU A 455 2.81 14.44 -0.05
C LEU A 455 3.87 13.77 0.85
N ARG A 456 3.73 13.88 2.17
CA ARG A 456 4.65 13.23 3.12
C ARG A 456 4.70 11.71 2.95
N ARG A 457 3.59 11.08 2.60
CA ARG A 457 3.58 9.64 2.30
C ARG A 457 4.22 9.30 0.98
N ALA A 458 4.03 10.12 -0.03
CA ALA A 458 4.53 9.89 -1.37
C ALA A 458 6.06 10.05 -1.51
N GLN A 459 6.71 10.80 -0.62
CA GLN A 459 8.16 11.01 -0.69
C GLN A 459 8.98 9.71 -0.74
N GLY A 460 8.46 8.60 -0.20
CA GLY A 460 9.13 7.31 -0.21
C GLY A 460 9.29 6.68 -1.60
N TRP A 461 8.63 7.21 -2.61
CA TRP A 461 8.71 6.72 -3.98
C TRP A 461 9.77 7.44 -4.83
N LEU A 462 10.32 8.53 -4.32
CA LEU A 462 11.42 9.23 -4.95
C LEU A 462 12.76 8.71 -4.40
N GLY A 463 13.74 8.62 -5.27
CA GLY A 463 15.11 8.23 -4.96
C GLY A 463 16.10 9.37 -5.18
N ARG A 464 17.35 9.17 -4.81
CA ARG A 464 18.42 10.19 -4.89
C ARG A 464 18.66 10.76 -6.29
N ASN A 465 18.31 9.99 -7.33
CA ASN A 465 18.48 10.39 -8.72
C ASN A 465 17.25 11.16 -9.25
N ASP A 466 16.19 11.25 -8.47
CA ASP A 466 14.97 11.94 -8.87
C ASP A 466 15.06 13.43 -8.55
N GLU A 467 14.34 14.24 -9.29
CA GLU A 467 14.16 15.66 -9.03
C GLU A 467 12.68 15.99 -8.84
N PHE A 468 12.42 16.98 -8.04
CA PHE A 468 11.07 17.48 -7.83
C PHE A 468 11.00 18.99 -7.86
N ALA A 469 9.80 19.49 -8.19
CA ALA A 469 9.40 20.87 -7.96
C ALA A 469 7.97 20.87 -7.40
N ILE A 470 7.75 21.54 -6.28
CA ILE A 470 6.41 21.72 -5.69
C ILE A 470 6.03 23.19 -5.85
N VAL A 471 4.87 23.44 -6.43
CA VAL A 471 4.33 24.79 -6.64
C VAL A 471 2.89 24.84 -6.15
N GLY A 472 2.53 25.92 -5.46
CA GLY A 472 1.14 26.23 -5.13
C GLY A 472 0.54 27.18 -6.17
N PHE A 473 -0.75 27.07 -6.46
CA PHE A 473 -1.45 27.99 -7.35
C PHE A 473 -2.78 28.46 -6.77
N ALA A 474 -3.07 29.74 -6.90
CA ALA A 474 -4.35 30.39 -6.62
C ALA A 474 -4.36 31.80 -7.25
N ALA A 475 -5.53 32.35 -7.50
CA ALA A 475 -5.68 33.68 -8.06
C ALA A 475 -6.63 34.56 -7.25
N ARG A 476 -6.45 35.89 -7.34
CA ARG A 476 -7.41 36.84 -6.77
C ARG A 476 -8.72 36.77 -7.53
N SER A 477 -9.83 36.72 -6.80
CA SER A 477 -11.16 36.65 -7.38
C SER A 477 -11.43 37.83 -8.34
N ARG A 478 -11.89 37.50 -9.54
CA ARG A 478 -12.29 38.48 -10.57
C ARG A 478 -13.55 39.27 -10.19
N LYS A 479 -14.39 38.74 -9.29
CA LYS A 479 -15.60 39.43 -8.82
C LYS A 479 -15.28 40.76 -8.14
N ASN A 480 -14.04 40.97 -7.72
CA ASN A 480 -13.56 42.19 -7.09
C ASN A 480 -12.80 43.15 -8.02
N GLY A 481 -13.05 43.12 -9.34
CA GLY A 481 -12.49 44.06 -10.27
C GLY A 481 -11.07 43.76 -10.80
N GLY A 482 -10.63 42.51 -10.71
CA GLY A 482 -9.36 42.06 -11.28
C GLY A 482 -9.36 42.13 -12.81
N THR A 483 -8.34 42.76 -13.38
CA THR A 483 -8.09 42.76 -14.81
C THR A 483 -7.68 41.37 -15.32
N LYS A 484 -7.91 41.09 -16.62
CA LYS A 484 -7.45 39.89 -17.32
C LYS A 484 -6.03 39.50 -16.83
N GLY A 485 -5.87 38.33 -16.27
CA GLY A 485 -4.58 37.86 -15.76
C GLY A 485 -3.53 37.72 -16.87
N PRO A 486 -2.26 37.59 -16.50
CA PRO A 486 -1.18 37.43 -17.45
C PRO A 486 -1.32 36.17 -18.30
N ASP A 487 -0.69 36.22 -19.48
CA ASP A 487 -0.54 35.09 -20.38
C ASP A 487 -0.10 33.81 -19.63
N PRO A 488 -0.64 32.61 -19.95
CA PRO A 488 -0.27 31.32 -19.33
C PRO A 488 1.24 31.06 -19.20
N VAL A 489 2.04 31.71 -20.00
CA VAL A 489 3.52 31.62 -19.98
C VAL A 489 4.16 32.16 -18.70
N ASP A 490 3.47 33.00 -17.93
CA ASP A 490 4.03 33.69 -16.75
C ASP A 490 3.38 33.27 -15.41
N LEU A 491 2.73 32.11 -15.39
CA LEU A 491 1.91 31.61 -14.30
C LEU A 491 2.61 31.58 -12.94
N CYS A 492 3.89 31.24 -12.94
CA CYS A 492 4.66 31.18 -11.72
C CYS A 492 5.29 32.51 -11.27
N ARG A 493 5.13 33.61 -12.02
CA ARG A 493 5.51 34.94 -11.53
C ARG A 493 4.45 35.55 -10.61
N THR A 494 3.19 35.24 -10.86
CA THR A 494 2.07 35.91 -10.19
C THR A 494 1.18 34.95 -9.38
N VAL A 495 1.16 33.67 -9.71
CA VAL A 495 0.19 32.69 -9.20
C VAL A 495 0.85 31.57 -8.39
N CYS A 496 2.14 31.29 -8.59
CA CYS A 496 2.80 30.21 -7.88
C CYS A 496 3.52 30.68 -6.61
N THR A 497 3.36 29.91 -5.53
CA THR A 497 4.19 29.99 -4.33
C THR A 497 5.17 28.82 -4.27
N GLY A 498 6.28 29.02 -3.60
CA GLY A 498 7.31 28.00 -3.41
C GLY A 498 8.44 28.06 -4.45
N PRO A 499 9.49 27.29 -4.22
CA PRO A 499 10.63 27.25 -5.14
C PRO A 499 10.21 26.53 -6.41
N ALA A 500 9.86 27.32 -7.43
CA ALA A 500 9.61 26.84 -8.78
C ALA A 500 10.87 26.26 -9.46
N THR A 501 11.90 25.96 -8.67
CA THR A 501 13.19 25.43 -9.12
C THR A 501 13.24 23.93 -8.89
N TRP A 502 13.72 23.22 -9.88
CA TRP A 502 14.02 21.81 -9.79
C TRP A 502 15.07 21.57 -8.70
N GLN A 503 14.81 20.63 -7.82
CA GLN A 503 15.69 20.23 -6.74
C GLN A 503 15.93 18.72 -6.79
N PRO A 504 17.17 18.27 -6.61
CA PRO A 504 17.45 16.88 -6.35
C PRO A 504 16.63 16.40 -5.15
N PHE A 505 16.09 15.19 -5.24
CA PHE A 505 15.28 14.67 -4.15
C PHE A 505 16.11 14.49 -2.88
N ASP A 506 15.63 15.14 -1.85
CA ASP A 506 16.07 15.01 -0.46
C ASP A 506 14.81 15.05 0.39
N GLU A 507 14.68 14.09 1.30
CA GLU A 507 13.46 13.91 2.10
C GLU A 507 13.13 15.15 2.96
N ALA A 508 14.15 15.77 3.55
CA ALA A 508 13.96 16.96 4.37
C ALA A 508 13.51 18.16 3.54
N ARG A 509 14.11 18.35 2.36
CA ARG A 509 13.72 19.41 1.41
C ARG A 509 12.31 19.20 0.89
N PHE A 510 11.95 17.96 0.53
CA PHE A 510 10.61 17.64 0.06
C PHE A 510 9.57 17.90 1.15
N THR A 511 9.85 17.46 2.38
CA THR A 511 8.98 17.70 3.54
C THR A 511 8.85 19.20 3.84
N ALA A 512 9.94 19.96 3.76
CA ALA A 512 9.91 21.40 3.97
C ALA A 512 9.06 22.11 2.90
N ALA A 513 9.21 21.74 1.63
CA ALA A 513 8.41 22.27 0.53
C ALA A 513 6.91 21.95 0.69
N ALA A 514 6.58 20.69 1.04
CA ALA A 514 5.21 20.27 1.31
C ALA A 514 4.58 21.00 2.51
N THR A 515 5.36 21.25 3.56
CA THR A 515 4.90 21.96 4.76
C THR A 515 4.69 23.46 4.49
N GLY A 516 5.47 24.04 3.58
CA GLY A 516 5.38 25.44 3.19
C GLY A 516 4.12 25.82 2.39
N LEU A 517 3.38 24.83 1.86
CA LEU A 517 2.10 25.06 1.19
C LEU A 517 1.08 25.64 2.17
N ALA A 518 0.33 26.65 1.75
CA ALA A 518 -0.65 27.31 2.62
C ALA A 518 -1.83 27.81 1.78
N VAL A 519 -3.03 27.71 2.36
CA VAL A 519 -4.22 28.34 1.76
C VAL A 519 -4.05 29.85 1.74
N ARG A 520 -4.27 30.46 0.59
CA ARG A 520 -4.19 31.89 0.42
C ARG A 520 -5.50 32.56 0.82
N LYS A 521 -5.48 33.32 1.92
CA LYS A 521 -6.68 33.94 2.54
C LYS A 521 -7.49 34.86 1.60
N TYR A 522 -6.87 35.41 0.56
CA TYR A 522 -7.48 36.44 -0.30
C TYR A 522 -7.59 36.00 -1.76
N ASP A 523 -7.06 34.84 -2.11
CA ASP A 523 -7.07 34.30 -3.46
C ASP A 523 -8.05 33.13 -3.49
N ASN A 524 -9.29 33.38 -3.96
CA ASN A 524 -10.37 32.42 -3.89
C ASN A 524 -10.63 31.68 -5.20
N ASP A 525 -10.07 32.18 -6.31
CA ASP A 525 -10.28 31.58 -7.63
C ASP A 525 -9.18 30.55 -7.96
N THR A 526 -9.57 29.49 -8.65
CA THR A 526 -8.71 28.37 -9.04
C THR A 526 -8.35 28.44 -10.51
N PRO A 527 -7.15 28.93 -10.89
CA PRO A 527 -6.69 28.96 -12.27
C PRO A 527 -6.12 27.60 -12.71
N LEU A 528 -6.95 26.55 -12.67
CA LEU A 528 -6.57 25.16 -12.81
C LEU A 528 -5.90 24.85 -14.16
N TYR A 529 -6.55 25.25 -15.27
CA TYR A 529 -6.04 24.90 -16.61
C TYR A 529 -4.74 25.65 -16.91
N GLN A 530 -4.62 26.88 -16.43
CA GLN A 530 -3.38 27.64 -16.54
C GLN A 530 -2.25 27.00 -15.71
N ALA A 531 -2.57 26.53 -14.50
CA ALA A 531 -1.60 25.83 -13.65
C ALA A 531 -1.09 24.54 -14.32
N ILE A 532 -1.97 23.78 -14.97
CA ILE A 532 -1.60 22.57 -15.71
C ILE A 532 -0.67 22.93 -16.88
N LEU A 533 -1.05 23.89 -17.71
CA LEU A 533 -0.25 24.32 -18.85
C LEU A 533 1.14 24.86 -18.43
N GLY A 534 1.16 25.69 -17.40
CA GLY A 534 2.41 26.22 -16.83
C GLY A 534 3.32 25.15 -16.25
N ALA A 535 2.74 24.16 -15.58
CA ALA A 535 3.49 23.01 -15.07
C ALA A 535 4.07 22.16 -16.21
N GLN A 536 3.28 21.84 -17.23
CA GLN A 536 3.75 21.12 -18.43
C GLN A 536 4.89 21.86 -19.14
N GLN A 537 4.78 23.18 -19.33
CA GLN A 537 5.84 23.99 -19.95
C GLN A 537 7.17 23.92 -19.18
N ARG A 538 7.12 23.92 -17.86
CA ARG A 538 8.32 23.83 -17.01
C ARG A 538 8.95 22.45 -17.08
N VAL A 539 8.12 21.40 -17.08
CA VAL A 539 8.60 20.04 -17.26
C VAL A 539 9.22 19.86 -18.65
N ALA A 540 8.57 20.36 -19.71
CA ALA A 540 9.11 20.35 -21.07
C ALA A 540 10.44 21.14 -21.17
N ALA A 541 10.54 22.30 -20.51
CA ALA A 541 11.77 23.07 -20.44
C ALA A 541 12.89 22.31 -19.70
N ARG A 542 12.56 21.61 -18.60
CA ARG A 542 13.52 20.76 -17.88
C ARG A 542 14.02 19.60 -18.74
N LYS A 543 13.11 18.93 -19.46
CA LYS A 543 13.43 17.86 -20.42
C LYS A 543 14.38 18.36 -21.52
N LYS A 544 14.09 19.52 -22.07
CA LYS A 544 14.94 20.16 -23.09
C LYS A 544 16.33 20.51 -22.54
N ALA A 545 16.41 21.01 -21.29
CA ALA A 545 17.66 21.36 -20.63
C ALA A 545 18.52 20.12 -20.30
N ALA A 546 17.92 18.96 -20.05
CA ALA A 546 18.63 17.71 -19.82
C ALA A 546 19.29 17.13 -21.10
N GLY A 547 18.82 17.53 -22.28
CA GLY A 547 19.41 17.10 -23.54
C GLY A 547 19.37 15.59 -23.76
N ARG A 548 20.45 15.03 -24.33
CA ARG A 548 20.54 13.57 -24.60
C ARG A 548 20.66 12.73 -23.33
N ASP A 549 21.32 13.25 -22.30
CA ASP A 549 21.56 12.54 -21.05
C ASP A 549 20.27 12.26 -20.28
N GLY A 550 19.26 13.13 -20.43
CA GLY A 550 17.93 12.95 -19.83
C GLY A 550 16.85 12.47 -20.81
N ALA A 551 17.21 12.00 -22.00
CA ALA A 551 16.22 11.60 -23.01
C ALA A 551 15.34 10.43 -22.55
N ASP A 552 15.90 9.54 -21.74
CA ASP A 552 15.22 8.37 -21.19
C ASP A 552 14.59 8.61 -19.81
N ASP A 553 14.81 9.77 -19.20
CA ASP A 553 14.23 10.12 -17.91
C ASP A 553 12.71 10.29 -18.00
N ILE A 554 12.05 10.19 -16.87
CA ILE A 554 10.61 10.34 -16.73
C ILE A 554 10.29 11.77 -16.36
N TYR A 555 9.37 12.35 -17.09
CA TYR A 555 8.90 13.72 -16.91
C TYR A 555 7.39 13.70 -16.72
N ALA A 556 6.90 14.20 -15.59
CA ALA A 556 5.48 14.15 -15.28
C ALA A 556 5.03 15.35 -14.43
N VAL A 557 3.73 15.65 -14.52
CA VAL A 557 3.02 16.61 -13.67
C VAL A 557 2.00 15.86 -12.83
N VAL A 558 1.97 16.12 -11.53
CA VAL A 558 0.84 15.76 -10.65
C VAL A 558 0.15 17.05 -10.24
N VAL A 559 -1.16 17.13 -10.46
CA VAL A 559 -1.98 18.29 -10.10
C VAL A 559 -2.97 17.89 -9.02
N MET A 560 -3.03 18.64 -7.93
CA MET A 560 -4.01 18.44 -6.85
C MET A 560 -4.93 19.66 -6.77
N THR A 561 -6.24 19.42 -6.84
CA THR A 561 -7.27 20.45 -6.76
C THR A 561 -8.53 19.90 -6.09
N ASP A 562 -9.36 20.77 -5.54
CA ASP A 562 -10.66 20.43 -4.95
C ASP A 562 -11.84 20.89 -5.82
N GLY A 563 -11.57 21.44 -7.00
CA GLY A 563 -12.62 22.03 -7.79
C GLY A 563 -12.34 22.13 -9.29
N LYS A 564 -13.19 22.91 -9.91
CA LYS A 564 -13.14 23.27 -11.32
C LYS A 564 -12.38 24.59 -11.49
N ASP A 565 -11.91 24.83 -12.70
CA ASP A 565 -11.41 26.14 -13.09
C ASP A 565 -12.54 27.17 -12.97
N ASP A 566 -12.35 28.19 -12.15
CA ASP A 566 -13.29 29.28 -11.95
C ASP A 566 -12.66 30.68 -12.20
N TYR A 567 -11.40 30.67 -12.60
CA TYR A 567 -10.64 31.91 -12.84
C TYR A 567 -10.84 32.47 -14.26
N TRP A 568 -11.00 31.60 -15.27
CA TRP A 568 -11.14 31.98 -16.66
C TRP A 568 -12.29 31.23 -17.32
N ASP A 569 -12.96 31.83 -18.31
CA ASP A 569 -13.87 31.12 -19.21
C ASP A 569 -13.12 30.15 -20.16
N GLN A 570 -12.06 29.53 -19.68
CA GLN A 570 -11.30 28.54 -20.43
C GLN A 570 -11.96 27.18 -20.36
N SER A 571 -12.08 26.54 -21.50
CA SER A 571 -12.54 25.16 -21.54
C SER A 571 -11.36 24.20 -21.38
N VAL A 572 -11.63 22.99 -20.88
CA VAL A 572 -10.66 21.90 -20.87
C VAL A 572 -10.01 21.68 -22.25
N ARG A 573 -10.70 22.06 -23.34
CA ARG A 573 -10.18 22.00 -24.72
C ARG A 573 -8.92 22.81 -24.93
N GLU A 574 -8.74 23.94 -24.27
CA GLU A 574 -7.51 24.74 -24.42
C GLU A 574 -6.27 24.02 -23.87
N VAL A 575 -6.45 23.14 -22.89
CA VAL A 575 -5.39 22.25 -22.43
C VAL A 575 -5.17 21.09 -23.40
N LEU A 576 -6.26 20.53 -23.93
CA LEU A 576 -6.23 19.35 -24.81
C LEU A 576 -5.75 19.69 -26.23
N ASP A 577 -6.18 20.84 -26.74
CA ASP A 577 -5.87 21.31 -28.09
C ASP A 577 -4.58 22.17 -28.13
N ASN A 578 -3.74 22.09 -27.11
CA ASN A 578 -2.52 22.88 -27.01
C ASN A 578 -1.62 22.60 -28.22
N PRO A 579 -1.36 23.60 -29.09
CA PRO A 579 -0.61 23.41 -30.33
C PRO A 579 0.90 23.17 -30.13
N ARG A 580 1.40 23.24 -28.91
CA ARG A 580 2.80 22.96 -28.58
C ARG A 580 2.99 21.47 -28.35
N ALA A 581 3.40 20.73 -29.37
CA ALA A 581 3.61 19.28 -29.33
C ALA A 581 4.60 18.83 -28.23
N ASP A 582 5.58 19.68 -27.86
CA ASP A 582 6.52 19.45 -26.76
C ASP A 582 5.85 19.45 -25.37
N VAL A 583 4.83 20.28 -25.20
CA VAL A 583 4.06 20.38 -23.95
C VAL A 583 2.98 19.30 -23.87
N ALA A 584 2.31 19.00 -25.00
CA ALA A 584 1.30 17.93 -25.07
C ALA A 584 1.88 16.53 -24.76
N ALA A 585 3.20 16.36 -24.93
CA ALA A 585 3.90 15.12 -24.62
C ALA A 585 4.22 14.92 -23.11
N VAL A 586 3.89 15.89 -22.25
CA VAL A 586 4.10 15.79 -20.81
C VAL A 586 2.85 15.24 -20.15
N PRO A 587 2.91 14.03 -19.56
CA PRO A 587 1.76 13.42 -18.89
C PRO A 587 1.35 14.21 -17.65
N VAL A 588 0.03 14.32 -17.46
CA VAL A 588 -0.59 14.99 -16.32
C VAL A 588 -1.44 13.98 -15.55
N TYR A 589 -1.18 13.84 -14.26
CA TYR A 589 -1.88 12.97 -13.34
C TYR A 589 -2.68 13.81 -12.33
N PRO A 590 -3.96 14.05 -12.60
CA PRO A 590 -4.80 14.84 -11.70
C PRO A 590 -5.21 14.05 -10.47
N VAL A 591 -5.21 14.72 -9.33
CA VAL A 591 -5.79 14.25 -8.07
C VAL A 591 -6.91 15.21 -7.69
N CYS A 592 -8.11 14.70 -7.57
CA CYS A 592 -9.29 15.50 -7.26
C CYS A 592 -9.79 15.26 -5.84
N VAL A 593 -9.97 16.35 -5.11
CA VAL A 593 -10.75 16.37 -3.87
C VAL A 593 -12.19 16.79 -4.18
N CYS A 594 -12.69 16.36 -5.33
CA CYS A 594 -13.95 16.80 -5.92
C CYS A 594 -15.16 16.30 -5.15
N ALA A 595 -16.23 17.10 -5.13
CA ALA A 595 -17.47 16.74 -4.49
C ALA A 595 -18.32 15.74 -5.32
N ASP A 596 -18.15 15.74 -6.65
CA ASP A 596 -18.92 14.92 -7.58
C ASP A 596 -18.17 14.57 -8.87
N GLU A 597 -18.74 13.67 -9.65
CA GLU A 597 -18.18 13.22 -10.94
C GLU A 597 -18.15 14.33 -12.00
N ALA A 598 -19.03 15.32 -11.93
CA ALA A 598 -19.04 16.41 -12.90
C ALA A 598 -17.81 17.31 -12.78
N GLN A 599 -17.30 17.49 -11.57
CA GLN A 599 -16.06 18.19 -11.29
C GLN A 599 -14.82 17.37 -11.73
N ALA A 600 -14.88 16.05 -11.63
CA ALA A 600 -13.79 15.17 -12.02
C ALA A 600 -13.70 14.95 -13.55
N ALA A 601 -14.80 15.08 -14.29
CA ALA A 601 -14.88 14.73 -15.69
C ALA A 601 -13.86 15.52 -16.59
N PRO A 602 -13.65 16.83 -16.45
CA PRO A 602 -12.62 17.53 -17.19
C PRO A 602 -11.20 17.03 -16.90
N LEU A 603 -10.91 16.73 -15.65
CA LEU A 603 -9.62 16.19 -15.22
C LEU A 603 -9.38 14.79 -15.78
N GLN A 604 -10.42 13.97 -15.86
CA GLN A 604 -10.37 12.66 -16.51
C GLN A 604 -10.07 12.77 -18.01
N GLN A 605 -10.58 13.79 -18.68
CA GLN A 605 -10.26 14.05 -20.09
C GLN A 605 -8.76 14.41 -20.25
N ILE A 606 -8.23 15.28 -19.38
CA ILE A 606 -6.82 15.66 -19.39
C ILE A 606 -5.94 14.42 -19.15
N LEU A 607 -6.26 13.60 -18.16
CA LEU A 607 -5.52 12.38 -17.89
C LEU A 607 -5.44 11.48 -19.13
N ARG A 608 -6.57 11.20 -19.77
CA ARG A 608 -6.64 10.35 -20.97
C ARG A 608 -5.94 10.93 -22.19
N ALA A 609 -5.94 12.25 -22.34
CA ALA A 609 -5.31 12.91 -23.47
C ALA A 609 -3.78 13.01 -23.32
N THR A 610 -3.26 13.00 -22.09
CA THR A 610 -1.84 13.21 -21.81
C THR A 610 -1.11 11.94 -21.38
N THR A 611 -1.83 10.85 -21.15
CA THR A 611 -1.27 9.56 -20.70
C THR A 611 -1.86 8.41 -21.53
N ASP A 612 -1.13 7.30 -21.61
CA ASP A 612 -1.63 6.03 -22.16
C ASP A 612 -2.37 5.19 -21.10
N GLU A 613 -2.71 5.80 -19.96
CA GLU A 613 -3.34 5.12 -18.81
C GLU A 613 -4.87 5.12 -18.96
N GLU A 614 -5.41 4.21 -19.79
CA GLU A 614 -6.86 4.08 -20.01
C GLU A 614 -7.62 3.67 -18.74
N ASP A 615 -6.96 2.92 -17.84
CA ASP A 615 -7.55 2.34 -16.63
C ASP A 615 -7.47 3.27 -15.41
N LEU A 616 -6.64 4.30 -15.44
CA LEU A 616 -6.54 5.26 -14.35
C LEU A 616 -7.74 6.19 -14.34
N GLN A 617 -8.40 6.29 -13.19
CA GLN A 617 -9.54 7.18 -13.00
C GLN A 617 -9.23 8.26 -11.98
N VAL A 618 -9.69 9.46 -12.28
CA VAL A 618 -9.79 10.56 -11.31
C VAL A 618 -10.93 10.21 -10.36
N ASP A 619 -10.59 9.76 -9.17
CA ASP A 619 -11.52 9.12 -8.23
C ASP A 619 -12.03 10.15 -7.21
N VAL A 620 -13.35 10.38 -7.22
CA VAL A 620 -14.06 11.29 -6.30
C VAL A 620 -14.39 10.63 -4.95
N THR A 621 -14.23 9.32 -4.82
CA THR A 621 -14.73 8.54 -3.68
C THR A 621 -13.64 8.05 -2.74
N LYS A 622 -12.38 8.08 -3.16
CA LYS A 622 -11.25 7.63 -2.35
C LYS A 622 -10.75 8.73 -1.42
N SER A 623 -10.16 8.32 -0.32
CA SER A 623 -9.40 9.26 0.49
C SER A 623 -8.37 9.97 -0.41
N LEU A 624 -8.22 11.27 -0.26
CA LEU A 624 -7.23 12.08 -0.98
C LEU A 624 -5.85 11.42 -1.00
N SER A 625 -5.48 10.79 0.10
CA SER A 625 -4.24 10.06 0.25
C SER A 625 -4.11 8.87 -0.70
N ALA A 626 -5.18 8.10 -0.91
CA ALA A 626 -5.16 6.96 -1.83
C ALA A 626 -5.17 7.42 -3.29
N ALA A 627 -5.94 8.46 -3.62
CA ALA A 627 -5.96 9.05 -4.95
C ALA A 627 -4.60 9.65 -5.33
N PHE A 628 -3.98 10.38 -4.39
CA PHE A 628 -2.63 10.92 -4.60
C PHE A 628 -1.59 9.81 -4.75
N ALA A 629 -1.66 8.78 -3.91
CA ALA A 629 -0.77 7.63 -4.01
C ALA A 629 -0.86 6.98 -5.40
N ALA A 630 -2.06 6.79 -5.93
CA ALA A 630 -2.28 6.23 -7.25
C ALA A 630 -1.73 7.13 -8.37
N ALA A 631 -2.05 8.43 -8.34
CA ALA A 631 -1.57 9.39 -9.33
C ALA A 631 -0.05 9.54 -9.31
N PHE A 632 0.53 9.63 -8.11
CA PHE A 632 1.97 9.75 -7.94
C PHE A 632 2.71 8.47 -8.38
N ALA A 633 2.20 7.30 -8.00
CA ALA A 633 2.72 6.03 -8.49
C ALA A 633 2.68 5.97 -10.01
N SER A 634 1.57 6.37 -10.63
CA SER A 634 1.44 6.40 -12.09
C SER A 634 2.42 7.36 -12.74
N ALA A 635 2.66 8.53 -12.16
CA ALA A 635 3.64 9.49 -12.65
C ALA A 635 5.09 8.94 -12.56
N VAL A 636 5.41 8.16 -11.53
CA VAL A 636 6.74 7.58 -11.31
C VAL A 636 6.94 6.25 -12.06
N ARG A 637 5.86 5.52 -12.37
CA ARG A 637 5.86 4.20 -13.03
C ARG A 637 6.62 4.09 -14.34
N PRO A 638 6.52 5.04 -15.26
CA PRO A 638 7.27 4.91 -16.50
C PRO A 638 8.77 4.78 -16.27
N SER A 639 9.29 5.09 -15.06
CA SER A 639 10.69 4.83 -14.71
C SER A 639 11.07 3.35 -14.83
N PHE A 640 10.09 2.45 -14.81
CA PHE A 640 10.26 1.00 -14.95
C PHE A 640 9.85 0.47 -16.33
N ARG A 641 9.14 1.26 -17.15
CA ARG A 641 8.81 0.88 -18.53
C ARG A 641 10.01 1.10 -19.44
N ALA A 642 10.58 0.02 -19.99
CA ALA A 642 11.33 0.17 -21.22
C ALA A 642 10.35 0.60 -22.32
N LYS A 643 10.70 1.58 -23.16
CA LYS A 643 10.00 1.78 -24.43
C LYS A 643 9.89 0.41 -25.11
N LEU A 644 8.69 -0.13 -25.18
CA LEU A 644 8.37 -1.12 -26.19
C LEU A 644 8.49 -0.36 -27.50
N GLY A 645 9.62 -0.54 -28.18
CA GLY A 645 9.82 0.04 -29.49
C GLY A 645 8.64 -0.31 -30.36
N GLY A 646 8.09 0.69 -31.05
CA GLY A 646 7.02 0.54 -32.00
C GLY A 646 7.36 -0.41 -33.15
#